data_974c1cdf3053fa52f14a57f24b400105
#
_entry.id   974c1cdf3053fa52f14a57f24b400105
#
_cell.length_a   1.000
_cell.length_b   1.000
_cell.length_c   1.000
_cell.angle_alpha   90.00
_cell.angle_beta   90.00
_cell.angle_gamma   90.00
#
_symmetry.space_group_name_H-M   'P 1'
#
loop_
_entity.id
_entity.type
_entity.pdbx_description
1 polymer ?
#
loop_
_entity_poly.entity_id
_entity_poly.type
_entity_poly.pdbx_seq_one_letter_code
_entity_poly.pdbx_strand_id
1 'polypeptide(L)'
;MKKLFTIVLCCLCAQITLLSQIIYSGRAISSEDKTPIPLANIVLLAQDSSFIAGGVTDELGRYSITTEQGKVPQWIRATCIGYEDLRRPISRYPREGAELILEVQTNQLQDVTVRAKRKAFKLKDGTFVANVAAVPSLRNSGSIDNLLNRIPFVQGSDGSFSVLGTGGEATLYLDGQRVEDASILQHLRSQDIASVEVINTPGAQYKASTKSVIKIHTIKKQNMTSLSASQYALLQHRLSTYTGVNVAHSSARTYWTLNAGYSHTAIASGNSDYYGMLNGSGDLLETFSSSDMTNRSDFFMGGLGLNISPAKETNIGFVSNLKVGAAKFDVSSEGLIHKESGIVRLNTPYTSQIDSRPYKSTSSLYYNGKIGATSVNVTDEILLGSGTNTSIYDEAGTSAHAQTKGAQRYGMNSLMLSFQTPVKGVKLGYGAELALSFNKSELQQTEQGIVTDVISSTVKNGQTLLGTFVDVRAQWLGLSWYAGLRYEYEASSYTQNGMRVIRQKPSPHFLSPSFSLSYSGEDLQATLSYRKSLHRPAYSSLNNFTLLENQYVYQQSNPFLLNETKDIVQLLATYKTLSFSASYNYVQNTSTVVLARHETKADVVLKRRINIPSYSTLSLGLDWSDSFGPYSPSVEVEFQKQLLKYSGLTFDRPMLELSTSHYVELGKGWRVNAGASYSSRSHRLFSEYSAQWSYSLMLSKEVGNFTFDLSLQNLFLDNKQYRTRRMAGIFAQEIEAQDFSGAGLNVSYRIHSVKAAYRNKKTSSEGQRF
;
A
#
# COMPACT_ATOMS: atom_id res chain seq x y z
N MET A 1 23.07 55.15 -8.72
CA MET A 1 22.32 53.91 -8.47
C MET A 1 21.70 53.78 -7.06
N LYS A 2 22.33 54.30 -5.98
CA LYS A 2 21.75 54.21 -4.63
C LYS A 2 20.47 55.05 -4.43
N LYS A 3 20.32 56.20 -5.08
CA LYS A 3 19.11 57.07 -4.95
C LYS A 3 17.87 56.55 -5.72
N LEU A 4 18.07 55.76 -6.77
CA LEU A 4 16.97 55.17 -7.53
C LEU A 4 16.36 53.94 -6.78
N PHE A 5 17.19 53.21 -6.03
CA PHE A 5 16.76 52.05 -5.24
C PHE A 5 15.92 52.46 -4.03
N THR A 6 16.22 53.63 -3.41
CA THR A 6 15.46 54.14 -2.27
C THR A 6 14.08 54.66 -2.69
N ILE A 7 13.94 55.23 -3.88
CA ILE A 7 12.66 55.73 -4.41
C ILE A 7 11.76 54.55 -4.80
N VAL A 8 12.30 53.51 -5.38
CA VAL A 8 11.54 52.28 -5.72
C VAL A 8 11.09 51.55 -4.44
N LEU A 9 11.92 51.54 -3.40
CA LEU A 9 11.56 50.88 -2.12
C LEU A 9 10.49 51.70 -1.37
N CYS A 10 10.51 53.03 -1.45
CA CYS A 10 9.46 53.88 -0.87
C CYS A 10 8.13 53.81 -1.63
N CYS A 11 8.15 53.60 -2.96
CA CYS A 11 6.91 53.41 -3.73
C CYS A 11 6.29 52.01 -3.54
N LEU A 12 7.07 50.99 -3.17
CA LEU A 12 6.52 49.66 -2.83
C LEU A 12 5.90 49.62 -1.43
N CYS A 13 6.27 50.52 -0.51
CA CYS A 13 5.69 50.53 0.83
C CYS A 13 4.39 51.37 0.95
N ALA A 14 3.95 52.03 -0.11
CA ALA A 14 2.79 52.93 -0.07
C ALA A 14 1.47 52.31 -0.58
N GLN A 15 1.42 51.00 -0.80
CA GLN A 15 0.16 50.29 -1.15
C GLN A 15 -0.21 49.21 -0.14
N ILE A 16 -0.12 49.52 1.17
CA ILE A 16 -0.91 48.79 2.16
C ILE A 16 -2.24 49.53 2.24
N THR A 17 -3.15 49.26 1.32
CA THR A 17 -4.56 49.53 1.53
C THR A 17 -5.01 48.69 2.71
N LEU A 18 -5.32 49.35 3.83
CA LEU A 18 -6.06 48.79 4.95
C LEU A 18 -7.38 48.24 4.38
N LEU A 19 -7.44 46.98 4.10
CA LEU A 19 -8.69 46.27 3.82
C LEU A 19 -9.48 46.27 5.10
N SER A 20 -10.37 47.27 5.26
CA SER A 20 -11.34 47.35 6.36
C SER A 20 -12.29 46.14 6.18
N GLN A 21 -12.04 45.06 6.88
CA GLN A 21 -12.96 43.94 6.99
C GLN A 21 -14.14 44.32 7.87
N ILE A 22 -15.36 44.04 7.42
CA ILE A 22 -16.57 44.27 8.21
C ILE A 22 -16.87 42.98 8.97
N ILE A 23 -16.91 43.06 10.30
CA ILE A 23 -17.20 41.91 11.16
C ILE A 23 -18.67 42.02 11.65
N TYR A 24 -19.40 40.94 11.51
CA TYR A 24 -20.71 40.70 12.09
C TYR A 24 -20.60 39.68 13.19
N SER A 25 -20.91 40.08 14.43
CA SER A 25 -20.79 39.21 15.60
C SER A 25 -22.03 39.24 16.48
N GLY A 26 -22.26 38.14 17.18
CA GLY A 26 -23.41 38.03 18.05
C GLY A 26 -23.54 36.68 18.71
N ARG A 27 -24.75 36.36 19.16
CA ARG A 27 -25.08 35.14 19.87
C ARG A 27 -26.39 34.54 19.39
N ALA A 28 -26.45 33.21 19.23
CA ALA A 28 -27.70 32.47 19.01
C ALA A 28 -28.18 31.86 20.32
N ILE A 29 -29.45 32.04 20.64
CA ILE A 29 -30.09 31.56 21.89
C ILE A 29 -31.44 30.94 21.60
N SER A 30 -31.84 29.97 22.43
CA SER A 30 -33.18 29.34 22.38
C SER A 30 -34.27 30.30 22.82
N SER A 31 -35.42 30.26 22.17
CA SER A 31 -36.60 31.07 22.54
C SER A 31 -37.20 30.65 23.89
N GLU A 32 -37.14 29.35 24.25
CA GLU A 32 -37.79 28.78 25.44
C GLU A 32 -37.06 29.12 26.72
N ASP A 33 -35.76 28.83 26.79
CA ASP A 33 -34.96 28.87 28.04
C ASP A 33 -33.79 29.83 28.00
N LYS A 34 -33.65 30.60 26.90
CA LYS A 34 -32.53 31.52 26.65
C LYS A 34 -31.14 30.88 26.71
N THR A 35 -31.06 29.57 26.65
CA THR A 35 -29.77 28.88 26.60
C THR A 35 -29.05 29.16 25.28
N PRO A 36 -27.70 29.22 25.29
CA PRO A 36 -26.92 29.39 24.07
C PRO A 36 -27.05 28.15 23.17
N ILE A 37 -27.21 28.40 21.88
CA ILE A 37 -27.30 27.34 20.86
C ILE A 37 -25.93 27.19 20.21
N PRO A 38 -25.18 26.11 20.53
CA PRO A 38 -23.91 25.78 19.87
C PRO A 38 -24.18 25.15 18.50
N LEU A 39 -23.20 25.25 17.61
CA LEU A 39 -23.20 24.65 16.27
C LEU A 39 -24.37 25.13 15.36
N ALA A 40 -24.98 26.25 15.65
CA ALA A 40 -25.92 26.89 14.72
C ALA A 40 -25.15 27.47 13.53
N ASN A 41 -25.58 27.18 12.32
CA ASN A 41 -25.02 27.81 11.11
C ASN A 41 -25.61 29.19 10.93
N ILE A 42 -24.76 30.21 10.92
CA ILE A 42 -25.13 31.60 10.68
C ILE A 42 -24.60 32.01 9.32
N VAL A 43 -25.47 32.45 8.44
CA VAL A 43 -25.16 32.79 7.04
C VAL A 43 -25.64 34.19 6.72
N LEU A 44 -24.76 34.98 6.12
CA LEU A 44 -25.08 36.31 5.59
C LEU A 44 -25.34 36.20 4.09
N LEU A 45 -26.47 36.72 3.64
CA LEU A 45 -26.94 36.60 2.25
C LEU A 45 -27.13 37.99 1.63
N ALA A 46 -26.91 38.06 0.32
CA ALA A 46 -27.23 39.22 -0.49
C ALA A 46 -28.74 39.38 -0.72
N GLN A 47 -29.15 40.42 -1.43
CA GLN A 47 -30.56 40.70 -1.73
C GLN A 47 -31.22 39.58 -2.55
N ASP A 48 -30.48 38.96 -3.46
CA ASP A 48 -30.88 37.82 -4.30
C ASP A 48 -30.77 36.46 -3.59
N SER A 49 -30.49 36.48 -2.28
CA SER A 49 -30.25 35.26 -1.46
C SER A 49 -28.96 34.49 -1.78
N SER A 50 -28.06 35.04 -2.58
CA SER A 50 -26.72 34.47 -2.78
C SER A 50 -25.89 34.54 -1.50
N PHE A 51 -25.01 33.57 -1.29
CA PHE A 51 -24.15 33.46 -0.13
C PHE A 51 -23.04 34.52 -0.16
N ILE A 52 -22.88 35.28 0.93
CA ILE A 52 -21.81 36.26 1.10
C ILE A 52 -20.73 35.70 2.04
N ALA A 53 -21.10 35.32 3.26
CA ALA A 53 -20.20 34.77 4.27
C ALA A 53 -21.00 33.98 5.30
N GLY A 54 -20.35 33.12 6.06
CA GLY A 54 -21.01 32.32 7.10
C GLY A 54 -20.04 31.81 8.15
N GLY A 55 -20.59 31.41 9.28
CA GLY A 55 -19.87 30.82 10.39
C GLY A 55 -20.78 29.92 11.21
N VAL A 56 -20.21 29.29 12.23
CA VAL A 56 -20.93 28.42 13.15
C VAL A 56 -20.75 28.96 14.56
N THR A 57 -21.80 28.90 15.38
CA THR A 57 -21.73 29.35 16.77
C THR A 57 -20.86 28.45 17.65
N ASP A 58 -20.13 29.05 18.59
CA ASP A 58 -19.31 28.35 19.57
C ASP A 58 -20.15 27.70 20.71
N GLU A 59 -19.48 27.10 21.72
CA GLU A 59 -20.15 26.47 22.89
C GLU A 59 -21.01 27.42 23.69
N LEU A 60 -20.76 28.72 23.59
CA LEU A 60 -21.54 29.78 24.25
C LEU A 60 -22.55 30.46 23.30
N GLY A 61 -22.80 29.82 22.13
CA GLY A 61 -23.71 30.32 21.11
C GLY A 61 -23.17 31.54 20.33
N ARG A 62 -21.91 31.97 20.49
CA ARG A 62 -21.35 33.15 19.86
C ARG A 62 -20.87 32.88 18.46
N TYR A 63 -21.08 33.83 17.55
CA TYR A 63 -20.56 33.78 16.17
C TYR A 63 -19.78 35.08 15.86
N SER A 64 -18.85 34.95 14.93
CA SER A 64 -18.13 36.11 14.34
C SER A 64 -17.89 35.80 12.86
N ILE A 65 -18.41 36.64 11.99
CA ILE A 65 -18.37 36.43 10.52
C ILE A 65 -17.77 37.68 9.90
N THR A 66 -16.73 37.50 9.12
CA THR A 66 -16.04 38.56 8.39
C THR A 66 -16.49 38.57 6.93
N THR A 67 -16.84 39.74 6.43
CA THR A 67 -17.21 39.97 5.03
C THR A 67 -16.13 40.75 4.29
N GLU A 68 -16.01 40.48 2.98
CA GLU A 68 -15.15 41.28 2.11
C GLU A 68 -15.72 42.68 1.87
N GLN A 69 -14.85 43.65 1.68
CA GLN A 69 -15.24 45.02 1.39
C GLN A 69 -16.04 45.11 0.08
N GLY A 70 -17.19 45.79 0.10
CA GLY A 70 -18.10 45.90 -1.05
C GLY A 70 -19.22 44.88 -1.10
N LYS A 71 -19.19 43.84 -0.29
CA LYS A 71 -20.30 42.90 -0.16
C LYS A 71 -21.15 43.24 1.05
N VAL A 72 -22.26 43.91 0.86
CA VAL A 72 -23.17 44.33 1.94
C VAL A 72 -24.29 43.28 2.07
N PRO A 73 -24.32 42.48 3.16
CA PRO A 73 -25.39 41.52 3.37
C PRO A 73 -26.74 42.21 3.63
N GLN A 74 -27.82 41.65 3.11
CA GLN A 74 -29.17 42.12 3.32
C GLN A 74 -29.94 41.21 4.27
N TRP A 75 -29.58 39.92 4.34
CA TRP A 75 -30.23 38.97 5.18
C TRP A 75 -29.24 38.23 6.07
N ILE A 76 -29.68 37.91 7.30
CA ILE A 76 -29.04 36.92 8.17
C ILE A 76 -29.96 35.73 8.32
N ARG A 77 -29.39 34.54 8.16
CA ARG A 77 -30.07 33.27 8.32
C ARG A 77 -29.35 32.44 9.36
N ALA A 78 -30.09 31.92 10.34
CA ALA A 78 -29.57 31.02 11.35
C ALA A 78 -30.32 29.68 11.27
N THR A 79 -29.59 28.54 11.20
CA THR A 79 -30.15 27.21 11.16
C THR A 79 -29.48 26.31 12.19
N CYS A 80 -30.26 25.52 12.94
CA CYS A 80 -29.77 24.55 13.87
C CYS A 80 -30.75 23.37 13.93
N ILE A 81 -30.25 22.15 14.11
CA ILE A 81 -31.10 20.95 14.26
C ILE A 81 -31.95 21.10 15.54
N GLY A 82 -33.25 20.91 15.41
CA GLY A 82 -34.21 21.06 16.51
C GLY A 82 -34.78 22.47 16.67
N TYR A 83 -34.42 23.40 15.80
CA TYR A 83 -34.93 24.78 15.81
C TYR A 83 -35.50 25.16 14.45
N GLU A 84 -36.46 26.07 14.44
CA GLU A 84 -36.99 26.64 13.21
C GLU A 84 -35.93 27.54 12.54
N ASP A 85 -35.98 27.55 11.20
CA ASP A 85 -35.05 28.31 10.36
C ASP A 85 -35.32 29.84 10.53
N LEU A 86 -34.43 30.55 11.17
CA LEU A 86 -34.51 31.98 11.35
C LEU A 86 -33.95 32.68 10.12
N ARG A 87 -34.78 33.42 9.38
CA ARG A 87 -34.35 34.32 8.31
C ARG A 87 -34.93 35.72 8.56
N ARG A 88 -34.07 36.72 8.69
CA ARG A 88 -34.46 38.11 8.95
C ARG A 88 -33.59 39.08 8.17
N PRO A 89 -34.08 40.29 7.85
CA PRO A 89 -33.24 41.38 7.33
C PRO A 89 -32.13 41.72 8.32
N ILE A 90 -30.90 41.87 7.83
CA ILE A 90 -29.75 42.14 8.69
C ILE A 90 -29.83 43.51 9.37
N SER A 91 -30.59 44.45 8.78
CA SER A 91 -30.85 45.78 9.35
C SER A 91 -31.59 45.78 10.70
N ARG A 92 -32.18 44.63 11.08
CA ARG A 92 -32.83 44.46 12.39
C ARG A 92 -31.85 44.18 13.52
N TYR A 93 -30.59 43.92 13.21
CA TYR A 93 -29.59 43.53 14.18
C TYR A 93 -28.40 44.50 14.15
N PRO A 94 -27.79 44.80 15.31
CA PRO A 94 -26.52 45.52 15.35
C PRO A 94 -25.43 44.66 14.69
N ARG A 95 -24.39 45.28 14.13
CA ARG A 95 -23.25 44.57 13.53
C ARG A 95 -22.50 43.71 14.54
N GLU A 96 -22.44 44.23 15.78
CA GLU A 96 -21.78 43.53 16.90
C GLU A 96 -22.78 43.30 18.03
N GLY A 97 -22.70 42.15 18.68
CA GLY A 97 -23.57 41.80 19.80
C GLY A 97 -25.01 41.44 19.43
N ALA A 98 -25.29 41.08 18.18
CA ALA A 98 -26.62 40.66 17.75
C ALA A 98 -27.11 39.39 18.46
N GLU A 99 -28.33 39.38 19.02
CA GLU A 99 -28.95 38.19 19.55
C GLU A 99 -29.92 37.58 18.53
N LEU A 100 -29.66 36.36 18.09
CA LEU A 100 -30.51 35.57 17.20
C LEU A 100 -31.31 34.59 18.05
N ILE A 101 -32.59 34.83 18.20
CA ILE A 101 -33.50 33.95 18.98
C ILE A 101 -34.12 32.93 18.04
N LEU A 102 -33.80 31.64 18.22
CA LEU A 102 -34.34 30.53 17.43
C LEU A 102 -35.47 29.86 18.19
N GLU A 103 -36.57 29.61 17.51
CA GLU A 103 -37.74 28.89 18.06
C GLU A 103 -37.52 27.37 17.98
N VAL A 104 -37.92 26.64 19.04
CA VAL A 104 -37.79 25.18 19.06
C VAL A 104 -38.83 24.57 18.11
N GLN A 105 -38.40 23.70 17.23
CA GLN A 105 -39.25 23.05 16.24
C GLN A 105 -40.05 21.93 16.89
N THR A 106 -41.36 22.09 17.03
CA THR A 106 -42.28 21.11 17.66
C THR A 106 -42.83 20.06 16.70
N ASN A 107 -42.56 20.12 15.42
CA ASN A 107 -43.05 19.15 14.42
C ASN A 107 -42.00 18.09 14.09
N GLN A 108 -42.39 16.81 14.21
CA GLN A 108 -41.67 15.69 13.59
C GLN A 108 -41.64 15.89 12.08
N LEU A 109 -40.52 16.37 11.57
CA LEU A 109 -40.25 16.39 10.14
C LEU A 109 -40.14 14.96 9.61
N GLN A 110 -40.93 14.60 8.63
CA GLN A 110 -40.61 13.50 7.74
C GLN A 110 -39.21 13.77 7.18
N ASP A 111 -38.30 12.83 7.41
CA ASP A 111 -36.92 12.86 6.92
C ASP A 111 -36.88 13.11 5.40
N VAL A 112 -36.73 14.35 5.00
CA VAL A 112 -36.22 14.68 3.67
C VAL A 112 -34.70 14.56 3.78
N THR A 113 -34.19 13.36 3.65
CA THR A 113 -32.76 13.09 3.57
C THR A 113 -32.25 13.62 2.25
N VAL A 114 -31.80 14.86 2.18
CA VAL A 114 -30.93 15.34 1.11
C VAL A 114 -29.60 14.61 1.28
N ARG A 115 -29.51 13.39 0.79
CA ARG A 115 -28.24 12.66 0.67
C ARG A 115 -27.47 13.30 -0.47
N ALA A 116 -26.67 14.31 -0.17
CA ALA A 116 -25.56 14.61 -1.06
C ALA A 116 -24.76 13.31 -1.17
N LYS A 117 -24.81 12.62 -2.33
CA LYS A 117 -24.03 11.43 -2.63
C LYS A 117 -22.55 11.83 -2.45
N ARG A 118 -21.94 11.50 -1.31
CA ARG A 118 -20.51 11.70 -1.15
C ARG A 118 -19.83 10.76 -2.11
N LYS A 119 -19.00 11.31 -3.01
CA LYS A 119 -18.26 10.51 -3.98
C LYS A 119 -17.40 9.49 -3.21
N ALA A 120 -17.46 8.22 -3.59
CA ALA A 120 -16.68 7.15 -3.00
C ALA A 120 -15.18 7.44 -3.18
N PHE A 121 -14.82 7.96 -4.33
CA PHE A 121 -13.45 8.22 -4.73
C PHE A 121 -13.29 9.67 -5.19
N LYS A 122 -12.14 10.26 -4.88
CA LYS A 122 -11.73 11.60 -5.33
C LYS A 122 -10.26 11.55 -5.74
N LEU A 123 -9.95 12.21 -6.84
CA LEU A 123 -8.56 12.48 -7.21
C LEU A 123 -8.21 13.89 -6.71
N LYS A 124 -7.23 14.00 -5.83
CA LYS A 124 -6.78 15.27 -5.25
C LYS A 124 -5.27 15.36 -5.34
N ASP A 125 -4.76 16.39 -6.03
CA ASP A 125 -3.32 16.66 -6.16
C ASP A 125 -2.49 15.41 -6.55
N GLY A 126 -3.01 14.60 -7.50
CA GLY A 126 -2.37 13.35 -7.95
C GLY A 126 -2.54 12.16 -6.99
N THR A 127 -3.30 12.34 -5.93
CA THR A 127 -3.61 11.29 -4.94
C THR A 127 -5.05 10.85 -5.10
N PHE A 128 -5.25 9.55 -5.24
CA PHE A 128 -6.58 8.95 -5.28
C PHE A 128 -7.05 8.68 -3.85
N VAL A 129 -8.14 9.32 -3.43
CA VAL A 129 -8.64 9.27 -2.06
C VAL A 129 -9.97 8.52 -2.01
N ALA A 130 -10.00 7.38 -1.35
CA ALA A 130 -11.20 6.62 -1.03
C ALA A 130 -11.76 7.05 0.34
N ASN A 131 -13.00 7.51 0.38
CA ASN A 131 -13.67 7.93 1.62
C ASN A 131 -14.42 6.74 2.25
N VAL A 132 -13.69 5.90 2.98
CA VAL A 132 -14.20 4.62 3.51
C VAL A 132 -15.35 4.82 4.49
N ALA A 133 -15.20 5.76 5.43
CA ALA A 133 -16.23 5.99 6.47
C ALA A 133 -17.59 6.43 5.90
N ALA A 134 -17.60 7.09 4.73
CA ALA A 134 -18.79 7.65 4.13
C ALA A 134 -19.51 6.70 3.15
N VAL A 135 -18.86 5.60 2.75
CA VAL A 135 -19.37 4.68 1.72
C VAL A 135 -19.64 3.30 2.32
N PRO A 136 -20.88 2.86 2.43
CA PRO A 136 -21.22 1.58 3.08
C PRO A 136 -20.51 0.37 2.49
N SER A 137 -20.37 0.28 1.16
CA SER A 137 -19.67 -0.83 0.49
C SER A 137 -18.20 -0.92 0.85
N LEU A 138 -17.52 0.21 1.08
CA LEU A 138 -16.12 0.26 1.55
C LEU A 138 -16.04 0.03 3.05
N ARG A 139 -16.86 0.73 3.84
CA ARG A 139 -16.86 0.61 5.31
C ARG A 139 -17.15 -0.81 5.79
N ASN A 140 -17.99 -1.54 5.07
CA ASN A 140 -18.43 -2.89 5.42
C ASN A 140 -17.71 -4.00 4.63
N SER A 141 -16.55 -3.71 4.05
CA SER A 141 -15.74 -4.71 3.31
C SER A 141 -15.17 -5.83 4.19
N GLY A 142 -15.21 -5.68 5.52
CA GLY A 142 -14.70 -6.66 6.48
C GLY A 142 -13.20 -6.48 6.73
N SER A 143 -12.34 -7.27 6.10
CA SER A 143 -10.88 -7.17 6.26
C SER A 143 -10.30 -5.95 5.52
N ILE A 144 -9.06 -5.61 5.86
CA ILE A 144 -8.32 -4.56 5.14
C ILE A 144 -8.03 -4.98 3.70
N ASP A 145 -7.75 -6.24 3.44
CA ASP A 145 -7.47 -6.77 2.11
C ASP A 145 -8.69 -6.61 1.19
N ASN A 146 -9.87 -7.00 1.70
CA ASN A 146 -11.12 -6.80 0.97
C ASN A 146 -11.43 -5.32 0.73
N LEU A 147 -11.06 -4.44 1.67
CA LEU A 147 -11.21 -3.00 1.49
C LEU A 147 -10.29 -2.48 0.39
N LEU A 148 -9.00 -2.81 0.45
CA LEU A 148 -8.01 -2.29 -0.49
C LEU A 148 -8.27 -2.78 -1.92
N ASN A 149 -8.66 -4.04 -2.10
CA ASN A 149 -9.05 -4.60 -3.40
C ASN A 149 -10.37 -4.04 -3.97
N ARG A 150 -11.08 -3.19 -3.23
CA ARG A 150 -12.25 -2.43 -3.72
C ARG A 150 -11.89 -1.01 -4.13
N ILE A 151 -10.66 -0.62 -3.92
CA ILE A 151 -10.16 0.68 -4.37
C ILE A 151 -9.67 0.50 -5.80
N PRO A 152 -10.15 1.30 -6.77
CA PRO A 152 -9.75 1.18 -8.16
C PRO A 152 -8.24 1.07 -8.35
N PHE A 153 -7.83 0.14 -9.21
CA PHE A 153 -6.44 -0.11 -9.59
C PHE A 153 -5.52 -0.64 -8.48
N VAL A 154 -6.06 -1.04 -7.33
CA VAL A 154 -5.31 -1.67 -6.23
C VAL A 154 -5.63 -3.15 -6.18
N GLN A 155 -4.59 -3.99 -6.20
CA GLN A 155 -4.69 -5.44 -6.13
C GLN A 155 -3.66 -6.02 -5.17
N GLY A 156 -4.04 -7.06 -4.44
CA GLY A 156 -3.13 -7.76 -3.54
C GLY A 156 -3.83 -8.54 -2.44
N SER A 157 -3.03 -9.20 -1.62
CA SER A 157 -3.47 -9.94 -0.43
C SER A 157 -2.35 -9.99 0.60
N ASP A 158 -2.71 -10.38 1.83
CA ASP A 158 -1.77 -10.62 2.94
C ASP A 158 -0.80 -9.46 3.18
N GLY A 159 -1.30 -8.24 2.93
CA GLY A 159 -0.55 -7.01 3.10
C GLY A 159 0.46 -6.67 2.00
N SER A 160 0.53 -7.46 0.94
CA SER A 160 1.27 -7.14 -0.27
C SER A 160 0.29 -6.62 -1.33
N PHE A 161 0.34 -5.34 -1.62
CA PHE A 161 -0.54 -4.66 -2.57
C PHE A 161 0.26 -3.97 -3.66
N SER A 162 -0.23 -4.04 -4.88
CA SER A 162 0.30 -3.31 -6.03
C SER A 162 -0.74 -2.35 -6.58
N VAL A 163 -0.27 -1.35 -7.30
CA VAL A 163 -1.13 -0.40 -8.00
C VAL A 163 -0.85 -0.49 -9.50
N LEU A 164 -1.91 -0.53 -10.31
CA LEU A 164 -1.80 -0.67 -11.76
C LEU A 164 -0.82 0.33 -12.37
N GLY A 165 0.06 -0.16 -13.23
CA GLY A 165 1.04 0.65 -13.97
C GLY A 165 2.28 1.05 -13.18
N THR A 166 2.37 0.81 -11.86
CA THR A 166 3.54 1.17 -11.05
C THR A 166 4.64 0.10 -11.06
N GLY A 167 4.28 -1.13 -11.41
CA GLY A 167 5.18 -2.26 -11.63
C GLY A 167 5.89 -2.73 -10.36
N GLY A 168 5.17 -2.87 -9.27
CA GLY A 168 5.67 -3.45 -8.03
C GLY A 168 4.80 -3.13 -6.83
N GLU A 169 5.20 -3.67 -5.69
CA GLU A 169 4.51 -3.53 -4.43
C GLU A 169 4.47 -2.09 -3.91
N ALA A 170 3.32 -1.68 -3.39
CA ALA A 170 3.11 -0.37 -2.78
C ALA A 170 3.71 -0.32 -1.37
N THR A 171 4.27 0.82 -1.01
CA THR A 171 4.65 1.08 0.39
C THR A 171 3.42 1.49 1.17
N LEU A 172 3.11 0.74 2.23
CA LEU A 172 1.94 0.97 3.07
C LEU A 172 2.28 1.92 4.23
N TYR A 173 1.34 2.79 4.56
CA TYR A 173 1.39 3.65 5.74
C TYR A 173 0.08 3.54 6.51
N LEU A 174 0.18 3.42 7.83
CA LEU A 174 -0.95 3.45 8.75
C LEU A 174 -0.83 4.69 9.65
N ASP A 175 -1.81 5.59 9.56
CA ASP A 175 -1.81 6.88 10.30
C ASP A 175 -0.50 7.68 10.18
N GLY A 176 0.12 7.62 9.01
CA GLY A 176 1.36 8.31 8.69
C GLY A 176 2.64 7.52 9.03
N GLN A 177 2.52 6.34 9.64
CA GLN A 177 3.65 5.46 9.93
C GLN A 177 3.80 4.40 8.85
N ARG A 178 5.02 4.18 8.37
CA ARG A 178 5.32 3.14 7.42
C ARG A 178 5.07 1.76 8.03
N VAL A 179 4.39 0.90 7.30
CA VAL A 179 4.12 -0.48 7.68
C VAL A 179 5.21 -1.36 7.10
N GLU A 180 6.12 -1.83 7.94
CA GLU A 180 7.21 -2.73 7.55
C GLU A 180 6.81 -4.21 7.64
N ASP A 181 5.78 -4.52 8.41
CA ASP A 181 5.18 -5.85 8.52
C ASP A 181 3.68 -5.73 8.36
N ALA A 182 3.19 -6.23 7.24
CA ALA A 182 1.78 -6.15 6.87
C ALA A 182 0.85 -6.96 7.78
N SER A 183 1.36 -7.87 8.60
CA SER A 183 0.57 -8.62 9.57
C SER A 183 -0.16 -7.70 10.57
N ILE A 184 0.37 -6.49 10.79
CA ILE A 184 -0.28 -5.47 11.62
C ILE A 184 -1.64 -5.03 11.04
N LEU A 185 -1.81 -5.11 9.72
CA LEU A 185 -3.04 -4.73 9.04
C LEU A 185 -4.15 -5.78 9.23
N GLN A 186 -3.80 -7.03 9.52
CA GLN A 186 -4.75 -8.12 9.76
C GLN A 186 -5.67 -7.86 10.96
N HIS A 187 -5.24 -6.99 11.90
CA HIS A 187 -6.04 -6.57 13.05
C HIS A 187 -7.05 -5.48 12.72
N LEU A 188 -6.89 -4.80 11.58
CA LEU A 188 -7.75 -3.69 11.19
C LEU A 188 -8.98 -4.19 10.43
N ARG A 189 -10.10 -3.53 10.70
CA ARG A 189 -11.33 -3.72 9.96
C ARG A 189 -11.63 -2.48 9.12
N SER A 190 -12.28 -2.67 8.00
CA SER A 190 -12.71 -1.57 7.14
C SER A 190 -13.54 -0.52 7.89
N GLN A 191 -14.28 -0.92 8.92
CA GLN A 191 -15.04 -0.02 9.79
C GLN A 191 -14.18 0.89 10.68
N ASP A 192 -12.90 0.58 10.87
CA ASP A 192 -11.95 1.40 11.63
C ASP A 192 -11.30 2.46 10.75
N ILE A 193 -11.48 2.36 9.44
CA ILE A 193 -10.80 3.20 8.46
C ILE A 193 -11.67 4.41 8.11
N ALA A 194 -11.08 5.59 8.21
CA ALA A 194 -11.69 6.84 7.77
C ALA A 194 -11.55 7.03 6.26
N SER A 195 -10.34 6.86 5.76
CA SER A 195 -10.00 7.02 4.34
C SER A 195 -8.75 6.23 3.97
N VAL A 196 -8.61 5.97 2.68
CA VAL A 196 -7.38 5.42 2.10
C VAL A 196 -6.93 6.35 0.98
N GLU A 197 -5.65 6.68 0.97
CA GLU A 197 -5.02 7.47 -0.10
C GLU A 197 -4.10 6.57 -0.90
N VAL A 198 -4.24 6.58 -2.22
CA VAL A 198 -3.37 5.85 -3.15
C VAL A 198 -2.59 6.86 -3.98
N ILE A 199 -1.28 6.83 -3.86
CA ILE A 199 -0.34 7.70 -4.58
C ILE A 199 0.41 6.83 -5.58
N ASN A 200 -0.02 6.87 -6.84
CA ASN A 200 0.57 6.07 -7.92
C ASN A 200 1.97 6.58 -8.29
N THR A 201 2.16 7.88 -8.25
CA THR A 201 3.43 8.53 -8.58
C THR A 201 3.95 9.29 -7.36
N PRO A 202 4.66 8.60 -6.44
CA PRO A 202 5.16 9.23 -5.23
C PRO A 202 6.13 10.37 -5.53
N GLY A 203 5.98 11.50 -4.84
CA GLY A 203 6.82 12.67 -5.00
C GLY A 203 8.25 12.50 -4.45
N ALA A 204 9.07 13.55 -4.61
CA ALA A 204 10.50 13.55 -4.26
C ALA A 204 10.80 13.25 -2.78
N GLN A 205 9.86 13.47 -1.90
CA GLN A 205 9.96 13.13 -0.45
C GLN A 205 10.08 11.62 -0.18
N TYR A 206 9.66 10.76 -1.11
CA TYR A 206 9.78 9.32 -0.98
C TYR A 206 11.09 8.82 -1.62
N LYS A 207 11.60 7.68 -1.15
CA LYS A 207 12.78 7.02 -1.75
C LYS A 207 12.58 6.83 -3.24
N ALA A 208 13.65 6.93 -4.02
CA ALA A 208 13.57 6.66 -5.45
C ALA A 208 13.07 5.24 -5.77
N SER A 209 13.27 4.30 -4.83
CA SER A 209 12.80 2.91 -4.93
C SER A 209 11.32 2.70 -4.61
N THR A 210 10.61 3.68 -4.03
CA THR A 210 9.18 3.56 -3.72
C THR A 210 8.37 3.48 -5.01
N LYS A 211 7.62 2.42 -5.25
CA LYS A 211 6.83 2.20 -6.48
C LYS A 211 5.54 3.02 -6.47
N SER A 212 4.75 2.82 -5.45
CA SER A 212 3.52 3.55 -5.12
C SER A 212 3.36 3.60 -3.61
N VAL A 213 2.42 4.39 -3.12
CA VAL A 213 2.16 4.53 -1.68
C VAL A 213 0.67 4.39 -1.43
N ILE A 214 0.31 3.59 -0.43
CA ILE A 214 -1.05 3.49 0.10
C ILE A 214 -1.02 3.96 1.55
N LYS A 215 -1.78 5.02 1.86
CA LYS A 215 -1.91 5.54 3.22
C LYS A 215 -3.29 5.22 3.77
N ILE A 216 -3.32 4.52 4.87
CA ILE A 216 -4.52 4.11 5.57
C ILE A 216 -4.69 5.03 6.78
N HIS A 217 -5.82 5.73 6.85
CA HIS A 217 -6.15 6.61 7.95
C HIS A 217 -7.27 6.01 8.78
N THR A 218 -7.02 5.80 10.08
CA THR A 218 -8.03 5.25 10.99
C THR A 218 -8.97 6.34 11.53
N ILE A 219 -10.15 5.92 11.98
CA ILE A 219 -11.11 6.81 12.64
C ILE A 219 -10.61 7.08 14.07
N LYS A 220 -10.12 8.29 14.31
CA LYS A 220 -9.68 8.72 15.64
C LYS A 220 -10.89 9.18 16.47
N LYS A 221 -11.25 8.41 17.48
CA LYS A 221 -12.26 8.78 18.48
C LYS A 221 -11.54 9.23 19.75
N GLN A 222 -11.88 10.40 20.29
CA GLN A 222 -11.27 10.93 21.51
C GLN A 222 -11.86 10.26 22.76
N ASN A 223 -11.04 10.11 23.82
CA ASN A 223 -11.42 9.59 25.13
C ASN A 223 -12.13 8.21 25.09
N MET A 224 -11.57 7.28 24.33
CA MET A 224 -12.12 5.95 24.13
C MET A 224 -11.07 4.88 24.38
N THR A 225 -11.49 3.81 25.05
CA THR A 225 -10.75 2.55 25.05
C THR A 225 -11.49 1.55 24.19
N SER A 226 -10.80 0.90 23.29
CA SER A 226 -11.32 -0.19 22.48
C SER A 226 -10.54 -1.47 22.72
N LEU A 227 -11.24 -2.57 22.81
CA LEU A 227 -10.70 -3.93 22.75
C LEU A 227 -11.30 -4.60 21.53
N SER A 228 -10.47 -5.18 20.68
CA SER A 228 -10.93 -6.07 19.62
C SER A 228 -10.18 -7.39 19.68
N ALA A 229 -10.91 -8.48 19.49
CA ALA A 229 -10.36 -9.82 19.35
C ALA A 229 -10.92 -10.43 18.06
N SER A 230 -10.12 -11.18 17.35
CA SER A 230 -10.53 -11.87 16.12
C SER A 230 -9.95 -13.27 16.07
N GLN A 231 -10.75 -14.19 15.58
CA GLN A 231 -10.34 -15.54 15.24
C GLN A 231 -10.76 -15.81 13.80
N TYR A 232 -9.79 -16.09 12.95
CA TYR A 232 -10.02 -16.53 11.59
C TYR A 232 -9.57 -17.97 11.44
N ALA A 233 -10.38 -18.77 10.78
CA ALA A 233 -10.08 -20.14 10.40
C ALA A 233 -10.37 -20.29 8.91
N LEU A 234 -9.40 -20.77 8.14
CA LEU A 234 -9.50 -21.05 6.72
C LEU A 234 -9.24 -22.55 6.50
N LEU A 235 -10.25 -23.24 6.05
CA LEU A 235 -10.17 -24.63 5.65
C LEU A 235 -9.99 -24.70 4.13
N GLN A 236 -8.81 -25.10 3.72
CA GLN A 236 -8.47 -25.55 2.37
C GLN A 236 -8.28 -27.06 2.45
N HIS A 237 -7.28 -27.66 1.80
CA HIS A 237 -6.88 -29.05 2.13
C HIS A 237 -6.39 -29.17 3.58
N ARG A 238 -5.90 -28.08 4.15
CA ARG A 238 -5.44 -28.00 5.53
C ARG A 238 -6.06 -26.77 6.21
N LEU A 239 -6.10 -26.84 7.53
CA LEU A 239 -6.63 -25.76 8.35
C LEU A 239 -5.53 -24.71 8.64
N SER A 240 -5.77 -23.49 8.25
CA SER A 240 -4.98 -22.33 8.67
C SER A 240 -5.80 -21.51 9.66
N THR A 241 -5.15 -20.97 10.68
CA THR A 241 -5.82 -20.15 11.70
C THR A 241 -5.04 -18.88 12.00
N TYR A 242 -5.77 -17.85 12.37
CA TYR A 242 -5.20 -16.60 12.86
C TYR A 242 -6.00 -16.13 14.07
N THR A 243 -5.30 -15.83 15.17
CA THR A 243 -5.87 -15.26 16.40
C THR A 243 -5.23 -13.92 16.67
N GLY A 244 -6.02 -12.88 16.87
CA GLY A 244 -5.50 -11.55 17.13
C GLY A 244 -6.26 -10.81 18.22
N VAL A 245 -5.53 -10.04 19.01
CA VAL A 245 -6.07 -9.15 20.04
C VAL A 245 -5.44 -7.78 19.89
N ASN A 246 -6.26 -6.74 19.88
CA ASN A 246 -5.81 -5.36 19.86
C ASN A 246 -6.49 -4.57 20.97
N VAL A 247 -5.71 -3.81 21.71
CA VAL A 247 -6.18 -2.84 22.70
C VAL A 247 -5.69 -1.47 22.27
N ALA A 248 -6.59 -0.51 22.18
CA ALA A 248 -6.23 0.87 21.86
C ALA A 248 -6.91 1.82 22.87
N HIS A 249 -6.17 2.84 23.27
CA HIS A 249 -6.70 3.90 24.13
C HIS A 249 -6.36 5.25 23.55
N SER A 250 -7.36 6.11 23.46
CA SER A 250 -7.21 7.49 22.99
C SER A 250 -7.67 8.45 24.08
N SER A 251 -6.85 9.41 24.42
CA SER A 251 -7.19 10.55 25.28
C SER A 251 -7.03 11.86 24.49
N ALA A 252 -7.20 12.99 25.16
CA ALA A 252 -7.01 14.30 24.54
C ALA A 252 -5.57 14.53 24.02
N ARG A 253 -4.58 13.90 24.64
CA ARG A 253 -3.16 14.14 24.35
C ARG A 253 -2.35 12.88 24.09
N THR A 254 -2.90 11.70 24.35
CA THR A 254 -2.19 10.43 24.20
C THR A 254 -3.04 9.45 23.44
N TYR A 255 -2.37 8.70 22.57
CA TYR A 255 -2.93 7.54 21.91
C TYR A 255 -1.92 6.39 22.03
N TRP A 256 -2.35 5.24 22.50
CA TRP A 256 -1.52 4.06 22.50
C TRP A 256 -2.28 2.83 22.03
N THR A 257 -1.56 1.91 21.44
CA THR A 257 -2.04 0.62 20.96
C THR A 257 -1.12 -0.49 21.42
N LEU A 258 -1.73 -1.61 21.77
CA LEU A 258 -1.04 -2.88 22.01
C LEU A 258 -1.74 -3.94 21.17
N ASN A 259 -0.98 -4.65 20.36
CA ASN A 259 -1.50 -5.76 19.58
C ASN A 259 -0.67 -7.01 19.80
N ALA A 260 -1.34 -8.17 19.75
CA ALA A 260 -0.73 -9.49 19.80
C ALA A 260 -1.49 -10.42 18.86
N GLY A 261 -0.76 -11.25 18.15
CA GLY A 261 -1.33 -12.20 17.21
C GLY A 261 -0.53 -13.50 17.15
N TYR A 262 -1.24 -14.55 16.79
CA TYR A 262 -0.68 -15.84 16.44
C TYR A 262 -1.28 -16.29 15.11
N SER A 263 -0.44 -16.71 14.20
CA SER A 263 -0.81 -17.25 12.88
C SER A 263 -0.26 -18.66 12.74
N HIS A 264 -1.14 -19.61 12.49
CA HIS A 264 -0.80 -20.93 11.98
C HIS A 264 -1.28 -21.02 10.55
N THR A 265 -0.35 -21.14 9.61
CA THR A 265 -0.66 -21.32 8.19
C THR A 265 -0.26 -22.72 7.75
N ALA A 266 -1.17 -23.43 7.11
CA ALA A 266 -0.91 -24.74 6.52
C ALA A 266 -1.51 -24.77 5.12
N ILE A 267 -0.63 -24.77 4.10
CA ILE A 267 -0.99 -24.76 2.68
C ILE A 267 -0.45 -26.05 2.04
N ALA A 268 -1.27 -26.70 1.24
CA ALA A 268 -0.87 -27.79 0.36
C ALA A 268 -0.92 -27.29 -1.09
N SER A 269 0.04 -27.66 -1.90
CA SER A 269 0.07 -27.39 -3.34
C SER A 269 0.74 -28.54 -4.07
N GLY A 270 0.32 -28.76 -5.32
CA GLY A 270 1.01 -29.64 -6.24
C GLY A 270 1.87 -28.84 -7.21
N ASN A 271 3.03 -29.35 -7.55
CA ASN A 271 3.87 -28.75 -8.58
C ASN A 271 4.32 -29.81 -9.57
N SER A 272 4.34 -29.47 -10.85
CA SER A 272 4.91 -30.34 -11.88
C SER A 272 5.81 -29.51 -12.79
N ASP A 273 7.04 -29.92 -12.92
CA ASP A 273 8.06 -29.22 -13.69
C ASP A 273 8.53 -30.12 -14.85
N TYR A 274 8.59 -29.55 -16.03
CA TYR A 274 9.16 -30.17 -17.21
C TYR A 274 10.24 -29.27 -17.80
N TYR A 275 11.40 -29.84 -18.09
CA TYR A 275 12.50 -29.19 -18.80
C TYR A 275 12.93 -30.08 -19.97
N GLY A 276 12.95 -29.49 -21.17
CA GLY A 276 13.48 -30.13 -22.39
C GLY A 276 14.60 -29.32 -22.98
N MET A 277 15.73 -29.91 -23.31
CA MET A 277 16.85 -29.26 -23.99
C MET A 277 17.58 -30.26 -24.91
N LEU A 278 18.18 -29.76 -25.98
CA LEU A 278 19.09 -30.57 -26.79
C LEU A 278 20.48 -30.59 -26.15
N ASN A 279 21.16 -31.73 -26.04
CA ASN A 279 22.56 -31.78 -25.62
C ASN A 279 23.52 -31.35 -26.75
N GLY A 280 24.82 -31.44 -26.52
CA GLY A 280 25.85 -31.10 -27.52
C GLY A 280 25.88 -32.00 -28.74
N SER A 281 25.36 -33.23 -28.62
CA SER A 281 25.23 -34.25 -29.71
C SER A 281 23.91 -34.09 -30.48
N GLY A 282 22.99 -33.25 -30.03
CA GLY A 282 21.67 -33.06 -30.63
C GLY A 282 20.60 -33.97 -30.04
N ASP A 283 20.89 -34.75 -28.99
CA ASP A 283 19.92 -35.58 -28.30
C ASP A 283 19.03 -34.75 -27.42
N LEU A 284 17.75 -35.11 -27.35
CA LEU A 284 16.78 -34.45 -26.48
C LEU A 284 16.93 -34.99 -25.05
N LEU A 285 17.30 -34.10 -24.13
CA LEU A 285 17.29 -34.35 -22.69
C LEU A 285 15.99 -33.80 -22.11
N GLU A 286 15.27 -34.64 -21.38
CA GLU A 286 14.00 -34.28 -20.75
C GLU A 286 14.06 -34.60 -19.26
N THR A 287 13.69 -33.62 -18.45
CA THR A 287 13.57 -33.78 -17.00
C THR A 287 12.13 -33.47 -16.61
N PHE A 288 11.48 -34.38 -15.95
CA PHE A 288 10.13 -34.19 -15.42
C PHE A 288 10.13 -34.51 -13.93
N SER A 289 9.49 -33.65 -13.15
CA SER A 289 9.20 -33.92 -11.73
C SER A 289 7.77 -33.52 -11.40
N SER A 290 7.10 -34.34 -10.61
CA SER A 290 5.81 -34.04 -9.99
C SER A 290 5.96 -34.19 -8.49
N SER A 291 5.50 -33.20 -7.76
CA SER A 291 5.68 -33.16 -6.31
C SER A 291 4.49 -32.53 -5.60
N ASP A 292 4.17 -33.09 -4.45
CA ASP A 292 3.29 -32.48 -3.46
C ASP A 292 4.12 -31.67 -2.49
N MET A 293 3.65 -30.46 -2.22
CA MET A 293 4.30 -29.50 -1.34
C MET A 293 3.39 -29.21 -0.16
N THR A 294 3.95 -29.14 1.03
CA THR A 294 3.25 -28.67 2.21
C THR A 294 4.06 -27.55 2.85
N ASN A 295 3.46 -26.40 3.01
CA ASN A 295 4.02 -25.30 3.77
C ASN A 295 3.26 -25.15 5.09
N ARG A 296 3.97 -25.22 6.22
CA ARG A 296 3.44 -24.95 7.56
C ARG A 296 4.25 -23.87 8.20
N SER A 297 3.59 -22.88 8.74
CA SER A 297 4.28 -21.81 9.46
C SER A 297 3.50 -21.35 10.68
N ASP A 298 4.23 -21.11 11.76
CA ASP A 298 3.74 -20.63 13.03
C ASP A 298 4.45 -19.33 13.36
N PHE A 299 3.70 -18.24 13.50
CA PHE A 299 4.22 -16.93 13.80
C PHE A 299 3.53 -16.30 14.99
N PHE A 300 4.31 -15.79 15.93
CA PHE A 300 3.87 -14.87 16.96
C PHE A 300 4.22 -13.43 16.54
N MET A 301 3.28 -12.54 16.69
CA MET A 301 3.38 -11.13 16.34
C MET A 301 3.00 -10.28 17.52
N GLY A 302 3.73 -9.22 17.78
CA GLY A 302 3.44 -8.24 18.81
C GLY A 302 3.74 -6.83 18.34
N GLY A 303 2.94 -5.88 18.77
CA GLY A 303 3.16 -4.48 18.41
C GLY A 303 2.75 -3.54 19.52
N LEU A 304 3.51 -2.48 19.68
CA LEU A 304 3.27 -1.38 20.60
C LEU A 304 3.32 -0.07 19.82
N GLY A 305 2.30 0.76 19.95
CA GLY A 305 2.27 2.12 19.44
C GLY A 305 2.01 3.11 20.57
N LEU A 306 2.76 4.19 20.60
CA LEU A 306 2.56 5.32 21.50
C LEU A 306 2.65 6.62 20.72
N ASN A 307 1.65 7.48 20.87
CA ASN A 307 1.65 8.83 20.33
C ASN A 307 1.28 9.81 21.43
N ILE A 308 2.05 10.87 21.58
CA ILE A 308 1.83 11.94 22.54
C ILE A 308 1.71 13.25 21.76
N SER A 309 0.65 14.01 22.01
CA SER A 309 0.40 15.32 21.41
C SER A 309 0.57 16.40 22.50
N PRO A 310 1.81 16.84 22.77
CA PRO A 310 2.07 17.81 23.85
C PRO A 310 1.46 19.17 23.58
N ALA A 311 1.30 19.54 22.31
CA ALA A 311 0.68 20.77 21.86
C ALA A 311 -0.21 20.52 20.64
N LYS A 312 -1.04 21.50 20.28
CA LYS A 312 -1.80 21.50 19.03
C LYS A 312 -0.82 21.39 17.85
N GLU A 313 -1.08 20.47 16.92
CA GLU A 313 -0.24 20.25 15.73
C GLU A 313 1.17 19.69 16.01
N THR A 314 1.44 19.20 17.24
CA THR A 314 2.70 18.56 17.58
C THR A 314 2.45 17.14 18.07
N ASN A 315 3.12 16.18 17.46
CA ASN A 315 3.03 14.76 17.80
C ASN A 315 4.45 14.17 17.92
N ILE A 316 4.65 13.41 18.98
CA ILE A 316 5.83 12.57 19.18
C ILE A 316 5.31 11.15 19.33
N GLY A 317 5.84 10.21 18.59
CA GLY A 317 5.37 8.86 18.69
C GLY A 317 6.48 7.83 18.51
N PHE A 318 6.19 6.66 19.05
CA PHE A 318 7.00 5.47 18.95
C PHE A 318 6.12 4.30 18.53
N VAL A 319 6.58 3.51 17.56
CA VAL A 319 5.93 2.27 17.14
C VAL A 319 6.98 1.19 17.10
N SER A 320 6.68 0.03 17.64
CA SER A 320 7.57 -1.14 17.57
C SER A 320 6.76 -2.39 17.29
N ASN A 321 7.26 -3.22 16.37
CA ASN A 321 6.66 -4.48 16.00
C ASN A 321 7.69 -5.59 16.05
N LEU A 322 7.25 -6.76 16.47
CA LEU A 322 8.03 -7.98 16.57
C LEU A 322 7.30 -9.12 15.88
N LYS A 323 8.02 -9.88 15.06
CA LYS A 323 7.57 -11.14 14.47
C LYS A 323 8.61 -12.21 14.70
N VAL A 324 8.21 -13.35 15.24
CA VAL A 324 9.06 -14.50 15.49
C VAL A 324 8.28 -15.76 15.21
N GLY A 325 8.93 -16.76 14.64
CA GLY A 325 8.26 -18.02 14.35
C GLY A 325 9.14 -19.08 13.73
N ALA A 326 8.47 -20.07 13.21
CA ALA A 326 9.06 -21.17 12.47
C ALA A 326 8.22 -21.45 11.22
N ALA A 327 8.89 -21.83 10.14
CA ALA A 327 8.24 -22.30 8.93
C ALA A 327 8.91 -23.60 8.48
N LYS A 328 8.08 -24.54 8.08
CA LYS A 328 8.49 -25.83 7.55
C LYS A 328 7.87 -26.03 6.17
N PHE A 329 8.70 -26.30 5.21
CA PHE A 329 8.30 -26.58 3.84
C PHE A 329 8.76 -28.00 3.49
N ASP A 330 7.81 -28.88 3.24
CA ASP A 330 8.05 -30.26 2.88
C ASP A 330 7.66 -30.47 1.41
N VAL A 331 8.53 -31.04 0.63
CA VAL A 331 8.31 -31.48 -0.75
C VAL A 331 8.45 -33.00 -0.82
N SER A 332 7.47 -33.65 -1.38
CA SER A 332 7.51 -35.10 -1.68
C SER A 332 7.23 -35.27 -3.15
N SER A 333 8.21 -35.74 -3.91
CA SER A 333 8.06 -36.04 -5.33
C SER A 333 7.79 -37.51 -5.54
N GLU A 334 6.76 -37.83 -6.34
CA GLU A 334 6.45 -39.18 -6.75
C GLU A 334 7.50 -39.74 -7.73
N GLY A 335 8.23 -38.87 -8.44
CA GLY A 335 9.30 -39.25 -9.33
C GLY A 335 10.03 -38.08 -9.96
N LEU A 336 11.36 -38.15 -9.96
CA LEU A 336 12.22 -37.35 -10.83
C LEU A 336 12.58 -38.26 -12.02
N ILE A 337 12.01 -37.99 -13.19
CA ILE A 337 12.25 -38.78 -14.40
C ILE A 337 13.19 -37.96 -15.29
N HIS A 338 14.34 -38.55 -15.62
CA HIS A 338 15.25 -38.00 -16.62
C HIS A 338 15.34 -38.93 -17.81
N LYS A 339 15.23 -38.41 -19.02
CA LYS A 339 15.31 -39.12 -20.29
C LYS A 339 16.35 -38.53 -21.21
N GLU A 340 17.00 -39.34 -21.97
CA GLU A 340 17.88 -38.97 -23.08
C GLU A 340 17.39 -39.65 -24.35
N SER A 341 17.03 -38.88 -25.38
CA SER A 341 16.43 -39.35 -26.63
C SER A 341 15.25 -40.33 -26.41
N GLY A 342 14.41 -40.02 -25.41
CA GLY A 342 13.25 -40.84 -25.03
C GLY A 342 13.54 -42.04 -24.14
N ILE A 343 14.81 -42.39 -23.89
CA ILE A 343 15.20 -43.50 -23.01
C ILE A 343 15.28 -42.99 -21.56
N VAL A 344 14.56 -43.62 -20.64
CA VAL A 344 14.61 -43.29 -19.21
C VAL A 344 15.98 -43.65 -18.64
N ARG A 345 16.71 -42.67 -18.14
CA ARG A 345 18.00 -42.81 -17.46
C ARG A 345 17.86 -42.86 -15.95
N LEU A 346 16.85 -42.10 -15.43
CA LEU A 346 16.52 -42.01 -14.01
C LEU A 346 15.01 -41.97 -13.84
N ASN A 347 14.53 -42.70 -12.85
CA ASN A 347 13.14 -42.57 -12.35
C ASN A 347 13.15 -42.89 -10.86
N THR A 348 13.29 -41.83 -10.03
CA THR A 348 13.42 -41.99 -8.59
C THR A 348 12.57 -40.95 -7.88
N PRO A 349 11.87 -41.30 -6.81
CA PRO A 349 11.24 -40.31 -5.94
C PRO A 349 12.31 -39.57 -5.13
N TYR A 350 11.99 -38.29 -4.79
CA TYR A 350 12.82 -37.50 -3.89
C TYR A 350 11.99 -36.77 -2.86
N THR A 351 12.63 -36.39 -1.76
CA THR A 351 12.06 -35.53 -0.74
C THR A 351 12.95 -34.32 -0.52
N SER A 352 12.34 -33.17 -0.25
CA SER A 352 13.05 -31.99 0.21
C SER A 352 12.33 -31.38 1.41
N GLN A 353 13.07 -31.10 2.45
CA GLN A 353 12.56 -30.50 3.66
C GLN A 353 13.32 -29.23 3.97
N ILE A 354 12.60 -28.14 4.22
CA ILE A 354 13.19 -26.85 4.59
C ILE A 354 12.60 -26.39 5.92
N ASP A 355 13.44 -26.25 6.93
CA ASP A 355 13.10 -25.68 8.23
C ASP A 355 13.67 -24.27 8.33
N SER A 356 12.85 -23.29 8.66
CA SER A 356 13.23 -21.89 8.78
C SER A 356 12.75 -21.29 10.09
N ARG A 357 13.59 -20.46 10.72
CA ARG A 357 13.27 -19.76 11.97
C ARG A 357 13.54 -18.27 11.83
N PRO A 358 12.63 -17.51 11.24
CA PRO A 358 12.79 -16.09 11.06
C PRO A 358 12.46 -15.30 12.32
N TYR A 359 13.22 -14.22 12.52
CA TYR A 359 12.99 -13.16 13.49
C TYR A 359 13.01 -11.81 12.77
N LYS A 360 12.08 -10.93 13.04
CA LYS A 360 12.06 -9.56 12.53
C LYS A 360 11.52 -8.60 13.59
N SER A 361 12.27 -7.53 13.83
CA SER A 361 11.85 -6.42 14.68
C SER A 361 11.94 -5.12 13.90
N THR A 362 10.90 -4.29 13.99
CA THR A 362 10.88 -2.95 13.40
C THR A 362 10.51 -1.95 14.47
N SER A 363 11.19 -0.82 14.53
CA SER A 363 10.88 0.27 15.45
C SER A 363 10.98 1.60 14.72
N SER A 364 10.06 2.51 15.01
CA SER A 364 10.06 3.86 14.45
C SER A 364 9.81 4.88 15.56
N LEU A 365 10.68 5.88 15.62
CA LEU A 365 10.51 7.07 16.44
C LEU A 365 10.22 8.25 15.51
N TYR A 366 9.20 9.04 15.81
CA TYR A 366 8.87 10.16 14.95
C TYR A 366 8.44 11.42 15.73
N TYR A 367 8.72 12.54 15.11
CA TYR A 367 8.27 13.86 15.51
C TYR A 367 7.57 14.56 14.33
N ASN A 368 6.37 15.03 14.54
CA ASN A 368 5.64 15.88 13.60
C ASN A 368 5.26 17.16 14.32
N GLY A 369 5.62 18.31 13.77
CA GLY A 369 5.32 19.60 14.41
C GLY A 369 5.48 20.76 13.46
N LYS A 370 5.43 21.97 14.01
CA LYS A 370 5.66 23.21 13.28
C LYS A 370 6.71 24.06 13.98
N ILE A 371 7.58 24.70 13.20
CA ILE A 371 8.49 25.76 13.62
C ILE A 371 8.13 26.99 12.80
N GLY A 372 7.45 27.96 13.43
CA GLY A 372 6.82 29.07 12.72
C GLY A 372 5.79 28.58 11.71
N ALA A 373 5.93 28.97 10.44
CA ALA A 373 5.06 28.50 9.35
C ALA A 373 5.50 27.16 8.73
N THR A 374 6.68 26.67 9.07
CA THR A 374 7.26 25.44 8.49
C THR A 374 6.79 24.21 9.25
N SER A 375 6.17 23.26 8.54
CA SER A 375 5.91 21.92 9.07
C SER A 375 7.21 21.11 9.06
N VAL A 376 7.48 20.41 10.17
CA VAL A 376 8.67 19.59 10.38
C VAL A 376 8.25 18.17 10.66
N ASN A 377 8.83 17.23 9.93
CA ASN A 377 8.68 15.80 10.16
C ASN A 377 10.08 15.18 10.30
N VAL A 378 10.30 14.48 11.39
CA VAL A 378 11.51 13.71 11.65
C VAL A 378 11.09 12.28 11.92
N THR A 379 11.68 11.33 11.22
CA THR A 379 11.41 9.90 11.43
C THR A 379 12.72 9.15 11.45
N ASP A 380 12.93 8.34 12.50
CA ASP A 380 14.01 7.38 12.60
C ASP A 380 13.44 5.96 12.63
N GLU A 381 13.82 5.14 11.66
CA GLU A 381 13.36 3.77 11.49
C GLU A 381 14.51 2.80 11.70
N ILE A 382 14.29 1.79 12.54
CA ILE A 382 15.23 0.71 12.82
C ILE A 382 14.56 -0.61 12.45
N LEU A 383 15.24 -1.41 11.65
CA LEU A 383 14.85 -2.77 11.29
C LEU A 383 15.99 -3.70 11.64
N LEU A 384 15.68 -4.76 12.37
CA LEU A 384 16.61 -5.85 12.68
C LEU A 384 15.94 -7.18 12.35
N GLY A 385 16.70 -8.07 11.78
CA GLY A 385 16.19 -9.40 11.47
C GLY A 385 17.30 -10.44 11.43
N SER A 386 16.87 -11.67 11.64
CA SER A 386 17.71 -12.86 11.48
C SER A 386 16.85 -14.04 11.07
N GLY A 387 17.47 -15.01 10.45
CA GLY A 387 16.83 -16.27 10.11
C GLY A 387 17.88 -17.35 9.95
N THR A 388 17.50 -18.56 10.32
CA THR A 388 18.23 -19.77 9.98
C THR A 388 17.36 -20.61 9.05
N ASN A 389 17.99 -21.29 8.13
CA ASN A 389 17.34 -22.18 7.18
C ASN A 389 18.16 -23.47 7.10
N THR A 390 17.49 -24.60 7.24
CA THR A 390 18.12 -25.91 7.00
C THR A 390 17.27 -26.60 5.92
N SER A 391 17.90 -26.94 4.81
CA SER A 391 17.29 -27.71 3.74
C SER A 391 17.96 -29.06 3.62
N ILE A 392 17.17 -30.12 3.51
CA ILE A 392 17.63 -31.50 3.28
C ILE A 392 16.95 -32.00 2.03
N TYR A 393 17.73 -32.51 1.10
CA TYR A 393 17.27 -33.18 -0.12
C TYR A 393 17.76 -34.64 -0.10
N ASP A 394 16.85 -35.57 -0.27
CA ASP A 394 17.10 -37.00 -0.33
C ASP A 394 16.44 -37.61 -1.56
N GLU A 395 17.18 -38.42 -2.30
CA GLU A 395 16.69 -39.17 -3.45
C GLU A 395 16.69 -40.67 -3.15
N ALA A 396 15.52 -41.30 -3.21
CA ALA A 396 15.33 -42.66 -2.83
C ALA A 396 16.06 -43.65 -3.80
N GLY A 397 16.70 -44.65 -3.26
CA GLY A 397 17.40 -45.65 -4.05
C GLY A 397 18.73 -45.20 -4.64
N THR A 398 19.17 -43.99 -4.36
CA THR A 398 20.48 -43.45 -4.73
C THR A 398 21.24 -43.02 -3.49
N SER A 399 22.53 -42.66 -3.64
CA SER A 399 23.32 -42.03 -2.57
C SER A 399 23.21 -40.49 -2.62
N ALA A 400 22.29 -39.98 -3.43
CA ALA A 400 22.12 -38.52 -3.59
C ALA A 400 21.48 -37.92 -2.35
N HIS A 401 22.29 -37.20 -1.57
CA HIS A 401 21.89 -36.51 -0.38
C HIS A 401 22.53 -35.12 -0.39
N ALA A 402 21.74 -34.06 -0.17
CA ALA A 402 22.27 -32.71 0.00
C ALA A 402 21.69 -32.08 1.26
N GLN A 403 22.56 -31.52 2.08
CA GLN A 403 22.18 -30.71 3.21
C GLN A 403 22.69 -29.28 3.05
N THR A 404 21.79 -28.30 3.13
CA THR A 404 22.12 -26.89 3.08
C THR A 404 21.74 -26.25 4.40
N LYS A 405 22.69 -25.60 5.06
CA LYS A 405 22.48 -24.78 6.25
C LYS A 405 22.75 -23.33 5.90
N GLY A 406 21.74 -22.48 6.05
CA GLY A 406 21.81 -21.05 5.84
C GLY A 406 21.58 -20.28 7.14
N ALA A 407 22.29 -19.19 7.32
CA ALA A 407 22.01 -18.21 8.36
C ALA A 407 22.09 -16.80 7.77
N GLN A 408 21.15 -15.96 8.14
CA GLN A 408 21.12 -14.58 7.70
C GLN A 408 20.91 -13.66 8.91
N ARG A 409 21.65 -12.54 8.93
CA ARG A 409 21.44 -11.42 9.85
C ARG A 409 21.46 -10.13 9.06
N TYR A 410 20.49 -9.28 9.29
CA TYR A 410 20.36 -8.02 8.57
C TYR A 410 19.82 -6.92 9.46
N GLY A 411 20.13 -5.70 9.11
CA GLY A 411 19.60 -4.54 9.79
C GLY A 411 19.66 -3.30 8.93
N MET A 412 18.83 -2.34 9.30
CA MET A 412 18.77 -1.02 8.70
C MET A 412 18.46 0.00 9.77
N ASN A 413 19.10 1.16 9.70
CA ASN A 413 18.64 2.39 10.35
C ASN A 413 18.45 3.45 9.28
N SER A 414 17.34 4.19 9.33
CA SER A 414 17.02 5.24 8.37
C SER A 414 16.46 6.46 9.09
N LEU A 415 17.26 7.53 9.14
CA LEU A 415 16.87 8.84 9.64
C LEU A 415 16.42 9.73 8.48
N MET A 416 15.19 10.21 8.54
CA MET A 416 14.58 11.11 7.55
C MET A 416 14.17 12.43 8.19
N LEU A 417 14.57 13.53 7.58
CA LEU A 417 14.20 14.90 7.92
C LEU A 417 13.42 15.50 6.74
N SER A 418 12.22 15.99 7.00
CA SER A 418 11.37 16.61 5.97
C SER A 418 10.76 17.89 6.48
N PHE A 419 10.81 18.92 5.67
CA PHE A 419 10.32 20.25 5.94
C PHE A 419 9.35 20.67 4.84
N GLN A 420 8.28 21.40 5.22
CA GLN A 420 7.37 22.01 4.27
C GLN A 420 7.08 23.44 4.71
N THR A 421 7.49 24.41 3.88
CA THR A 421 7.37 25.84 4.15
C THR A 421 6.42 26.48 3.14
N PRO A 422 5.33 27.13 3.58
CA PRO A 422 4.49 27.94 2.69
C PRO A 422 5.21 29.26 2.35
N VAL A 423 5.33 29.58 1.06
CA VAL A 423 5.96 30.80 0.56
C VAL A 423 5.05 31.43 -0.49
N LYS A 424 4.34 32.53 -0.13
CA LYS A 424 3.50 33.32 -1.07
C LYS A 424 2.62 32.47 -2.02
N GLY A 425 1.80 31.57 -1.46
CA GLY A 425 0.87 30.74 -2.23
C GLY A 425 1.49 29.46 -2.81
N VAL A 426 2.79 29.28 -2.67
CA VAL A 426 3.53 28.06 -3.05
C VAL A 426 3.93 27.30 -1.78
N LYS A 427 3.94 25.97 -1.81
CA LYS A 427 4.49 25.13 -0.75
C LYS A 427 5.83 24.56 -1.23
N LEU A 428 6.89 24.90 -0.51
CA LEU A 428 8.23 24.37 -0.73
C LEU A 428 8.49 23.23 0.23
N GLY A 429 8.67 22.01 -0.32
CA GLY A 429 9.13 20.82 0.41
C GLY A 429 10.62 20.62 0.23
N TYR A 430 11.33 20.23 1.28
CA TYR A 430 12.74 19.89 1.22
C TYR A 430 13.15 18.98 2.38
N GLY A 431 14.22 18.23 2.19
CA GLY A 431 14.66 17.32 3.23
C GLY A 431 15.85 16.46 2.86
N ALA A 432 16.24 15.64 3.82
CA ALA A 432 17.34 14.70 3.68
C ALA A 432 17.04 13.38 4.37
N GLU A 433 17.67 12.32 3.89
CA GLU A 433 17.61 10.99 4.44
C GLU A 433 19.02 10.39 4.51
N LEU A 434 19.34 9.76 5.63
CA LEU A 434 20.52 8.91 5.78
C LEU A 434 20.05 7.51 6.15
N ALA A 435 20.33 6.51 5.30
CA ALA A 435 20.04 5.13 5.61
C ALA A 435 21.32 4.28 5.60
N LEU A 436 21.50 3.53 6.66
CA LEU A 436 22.59 2.57 6.85
C LEU A 436 22.00 1.17 6.89
N SER A 437 22.48 0.26 6.07
CA SER A 437 22.02 -1.12 6.09
C SER A 437 23.17 -2.11 5.99
N PHE A 438 22.99 -3.27 6.59
CA PHE A 438 23.88 -4.40 6.49
C PHE A 438 23.11 -5.69 6.30
N ASN A 439 23.75 -6.64 5.63
CA ASN A 439 23.29 -8.02 5.52
C ASN A 439 24.51 -8.95 5.58
N LYS A 440 24.45 -9.96 6.45
CA LYS A 440 25.40 -11.06 6.51
C LYS A 440 24.65 -12.35 6.23
N SER A 441 25.05 -13.06 5.20
CA SER A 441 24.51 -14.37 4.84
C SER A 441 25.62 -15.41 4.86
N GLU A 442 25.35 -16.54 5.50
CA GLU A 442 26.24 -17.70 5.58
C GLU A 442 25.52 -18.88 4.96
N LEU A 443 26.19 -19.60 4.10
CA LEU A 443 25.72 -20.83 3.49
C LEU A 443 26.78 -21.92 3.68
N GLN A 444 26.32 -23.09 4.09
CA GLN A 444 27.10 -24.31 4.09
C GLN A 444 26.27 -25.39 3.40
N GLN A 445 26.79 -25.97 2.32
CA GLN A 445 26.14 -27.02 1.58
C GLN A 445 27.06 -28.24 1.54
N THR A 446 26.50 -29.40 1.82
CA THR A 446 27.16 -30.69 1.74
C THR A 446 26.36 -31.56 0.79
N GLU A 447 27.01 -32.11 -0.21
CA GLU A 447 26.43 -33.05 -1.21
C GLU A 447 27.15 -34.40 -1.10
N GLN A 448 26.38 -35.50 -1.09
CA GLN A 448 26.90 -36.85 -1.16
C GLN A 448 26.24 -37.55 -2.33
N GLY A 449 27.03 -38.32 -3.13
CA GLY A 449 26.52 -39.06 -4.28
C GLY A 449 26.24 -38.25 -5.55
N ILE A 450 26.22 -36.91 -5.45
CA ILE A 450 26.08 -35.96 -6.56
C ILE A 450 27.31 -35.08 -6.54
N VAL A 451 28.46 -35.45 -6.95
CA VAL A 451 29.73 -34.65 -6.97
C VAL A 451 29.95 -33.85 -5.67
N THR A 452 30.93 -34.30 -4.91
CA THR A 452 31.31 -33.71 -3.61
C THR A 452 32.02 -32.38 -3.78
N ASP A 453 31.28 -31.28 -3.69
CA ASP A 453 31.86 -29.96 -3.35
C ASP A 453 31.18 -29.43 -2.09
N VAL A 454 31.94 -29.35 -1.01
CA VAL A 454 31.49 -28.60 0.19
C VAL A 454 31.57 -27.11 -0.15
N ILE A 455 30.43 -26.53 -0.41
CA ILE A 455 30.35 -25.09 -0.70
C ILE A 455 30.02 -24.39 0.62
N SER A 456 31.04 -23.77 1.20
CA SER A 456 30.85 -22.83 2.31
C SER A 456 31.11 -21.42 1.82
N SER A 457 30.15 -20.54 2.02
CA SER A 457 30.31 -19.14 1.64
C SER A 457 29.73 -18.21 2.67
N THR A 458 30.48 -17.18 3.03
CA THR A 458 30.01 -16.05 3.86
C THR A 458 30.01 -14.79 3.01
N VAL A 459 28.83 -14.19 2.88
CA VAL A 459 28.63 -12.92 2.15
C VAL A 459 28.24 -11.83 3.14
N LYS A 460 28.94 -10.68 3.08
CA LYS A 460 28.56 -9.48 3.82
C LYS A 460 28.32 -8.34 2.84
N ASN A 461 27.17 -7.74 2.94
CA ASN A 461 26.77 -6.54 2.21
C ASN A 461 26.60 -5.38 3.20
N GLY A 462 27.15 -4.23 2.88
CA GLY A 462 26.91 -2.97 3.60
C GLY A 462 26.52 -1.90 2.62
N GLN A 463 25.57 -1.03 3.00
CA GLN A 463 25.15 0.07 2.17
C GLN A 463 24.90 1.32 3.01
N THR A 464 25.40 2.45 2.51
CA THR A 464 25.09 3.79 3.00
C THR A 464 24.36 4.52 1.88
N LEU A 465 23.17 5.03 2.17
CA LEU A 465 22.36 5.83 1.26
C LEU A 465 22.21 7.23 1.86
N LEU A 466 22.63 8.24 1.14
CA LEU A 466 22.33 9.63 1.41
C LEU A 466 21.35 10.14 0.34
N GLY A 467 20.16 10.54 0.75
CA GLY A 467 19.13 11.12 -0.10
C GLY A 467 18.89 12.58 0.27
N THR A 468 18.75 13.47 -0.71
CA THR A 468 18.26 14.83 -0.52
C THR A 468 17.16 15.11 -1.53
N PHE A 469 16.20 15.94 -1.16
CA PHE A 469 15.12 16.30 -2.07
C PHE A 469 14.66 17.74 -1.89
N VAL A 470 14.09 18.26 -2.96
CA VAL A 470 13.34 19.50 -3.00
C VAL A 470 12.10 19.30 -3.85
N ASP A 471 10.97 19.84 -3.42
CA ASP A 471 9.74 19.88 -4.21
C ASP A 471 9.00 21.21 -4.05
N VAL A 472 8.24 21.55 -5.09
CA VAL A 472 7.41 22.75 -5.16
C VAL A 472 5.99 22.33 -5.53
N ARG A 473 5.02 22.88 -4.79
CA ARG A 473 3.58 22.70 -5.06
C ARG A 473 2.94 24.07 -5.17
N ALA A 474 2.22 24.27 -6.25
CA ALA A 474 1.54 25.53 -6.53
C ALA A 474 0.16 25.28 -7.14
N GLN A 475 -0.75 26.24 -6.95
CA GLN A 475 -2.01 26.28 -7.69
C GLN A 475 -1.99 27.49 -8.61
N TRP A 476 -2.20 27.26 -9.90
CA TRP A 476 -2.22 28.30 -10.90
C TRP A 476 -3.15 27.93 -12.07
N LEU A 477 -3.96 28.87 -12.53
CA LEU A 477 -4.96 28.68 -13.60
C LEU A 477 -5.95 27.50 -13.31
N GLY A 478 -6.35 27.30 -12.06
CA GLY A 478 -7.25 26.20 -11.68
C GLY A 478 -6.60 24.81 -11.68
N LEU A 479 -5.27 24.75 -11.92
CA LEU A 479 -4.49 23.51 -11.93
C LEU A 479 -3.58 23.46 -10.70
N SER A 480 -3.40 22.26 -10.15
CA SER A 480 -2.40 21.97 -9.12
C SER A 480 -1.13 21.43 -9.79
N TRP A 481 -0.03 22.11 -9.53
CA TRP A 481 1.30 21.79 -10.07
C TRP A 481 2.18 21.23 -8.98
N TYR A 482 2.87 20.16 -9.31
CA TYR A 482 3.92 19.58 -8.49
C TYR A 482 5.16 19.37 -9.33
N ALA A 483 6.32 19.80 -8.83
CA ALA A 483 7.63 19.50 -9.39
C ALA A 483 8.58 19.14 -8.26
N GLY A 484 9.29 18.04 -8.37
CA GLY A 484 10.23 17.56 -7.36
C GLY A 484 11.47 16.95 -7.97
N LEU A 485 12.58 17.09 -7.27
CA LEU A 485 13.84 16.46 -7.59
C LEU A 485 14.41 15.81 -6.34
N ARG A 486 14.74 14.53 -6.45
CA ARG A 486 15.48 13.79 -5.43
C ARG A 486 16.82 13.35 -5.98
N TYR A 487 17.86 13.57 -5.21
CA TYR A 487 19.20 13.06 -5.46
C TYR A 487 19.51 11.98 -4.42
N GLU A 488 20.06 10.85 -4.86
CA GLU A 488 20.55 9.77 -4.00
C GLU A 488 22.01 9.48 -4.31
N TYR A 489 22.83 9.40 -3.26
CA TYR A 489 24.18 8.87 -3.30
C TYR A 489 24.24 7.55 -2.55
N GLU A 490 24.77 6.52 -3.20
CA GLU A 490 24.89 5.17 -2.65
C GLU A 490 26.34 4.73 -2.57
N ALA A 491 26.80 4.43 -1.37
CA ALA A 491 28.05 3.71 -1.15
C ALA A 491 27.73 2.28 -0.70
N SER A 492 28.22 1.29 -1.42
CA SER A 492 28.01 -0.12 -1.10
C SER A 492 29.32 -0.88 -0.98
N SER A 493 29.36 -1.86 -0.09
CA SER A 493 30.46 -2.80 0.08
C SER A 493 29.95 -4.23 -0.05
N TYR A 494 30.75 -5.08 -0.69
CA TYR A 494 30.48 -6.51 -0.80
C TYR A 494 31.75 -7.28 -0.48
N THR A 495 31.65 -8.19 0.47
CA THR A 495 32.75 -9.10 0.81
C THR A 495 32.25 -10.54 0.77
N GLN A 496 33.08 -11.43 0.24
CA GLN A 496 32.83 -12.85 0.17
C GLN A 496 34.02 -13.60 0.78
N ASN A 497 33.76 -14.46 1.74
CA ASN A 497 34.79 -15.22 2.47
C ASN A 497 35.93 -14.34 2.98
N GLY A 498 35.58 -13.14 3.47
CA GLY A 498 36.53 -12.16 3.97
C GLY A 498 37.23 -11.30 2.92
N MET A 499 37.16 -11.66 1.64
CA MET A 499 37.76 -10.88 0.55
C MET A 499 36.75 -9.87 -0.01
N ARG A 500 37.24 -8.65 -0.25
CA ARG A 500 36.43 -7.61 -0.88
C ARG A 500 36.32 -7.91 -2.38
N VAL A 501 35.10 -8.06 -2.88
CA VAL A 501 34.84 -8.22 -4.30
C VAL A 501 34.45 -6.86 -4.87
N ILE A 502 35.21 -6.42 -5.88
CA ILE A 502 34.90 -5.18 -6.60
C ILE A 502 33.80 -5.52 -7.60
N ARG A 503 32.58 -5.13 -7.29
CA ARG A 503 31.45 -5.21 -8.20
C ARG A 503 31.59 -4.12 -9.25
N GLN A 504 31.19 -4.39 -10.51
CA GLN A 504 30.91 -3.30 -11.45
C GLN A 504 29.84 -2.42 -10.81
N LYS A 505 30.24 -1.27 -10.29
CA LYS A 505 29.33 -0.39 -9.57
C LYS A 505 28.37 0.25 -10.60
N PRO A 506 27.06 0.14 -10.38
CA PRO A 506 26.17 1.13 -10.96
C PRO A 506 26.64 2.52 -10.49
N SER A 507 26.32 3.56 -11.25
CA SER A 507 26.65 4.92 -10.81
C SER A 507 26.21 5.10 -9.35
N PRO A 508 27.09 5.59 -8.44
CA PRO A 508 26.69 5.85 -7.06
C PRO A 508 25.68 6.99 -6.95
N HIS A 509 25.49 7.73 -8.02
CA HIS A 509 24.63 8.92 -8.10
C HIS A 509 23.37 8.61 -8.87
N PHE A 510 22.24 8.98 -8.33
CA PHE A 510 20.95 8.84 -8.99
C PHE A 510 20.10 10.10 -8.80
N LEU A 511 19.55 10.60 -9.91
CA LEU A 511 18.59 11.69 -9.93
C LEU A 511 17.20 11.14 -10.25
N SER A 512 16.24 11.46 -9.40
CA SER A 512 14.83 11.09 -9.53
C SER A 512 13.95 12.33 -9.67
N PRO A 513 13.79 12.88 -10.87
CA PRO A 513 12.81 13.92 -11.13
C PRO A 513 11.41 13.37 -11.04
N SER A 514 10.47 14.20 -10.58
CA SER A 514 9.04 13.92 -10.54
C SER A 514 8.26 15.19 -10.86
N PHE A 515 7.17 15.02 -11.61
CA PHE A 515 6.31 16.12 -12.03
C PHE A 515 4.86 15.62 -12.04
N SER A 516 3.91 16.46 -11.62
CA SER A 516 2.50 16.19 -11.87
C SER A 516 1.70 17.47 -12.10
N LEU A 517 0.70 17.34 -12.94
CA LEU A 517 -0.28 18.37 -13.27
C LEU A 517 -1.66 17.79 -13.01
N SER A 518 -2.42 18.42 -12.10
CA SER A 518 -3.74 17.94 -11.70
C SER A 518 -4.80 18.99 -11.94
N TYR A 519 -5.92 18.57 -12.51
CA TYR A 519 -7.16 19.31 -12.63
C TYR A 519 -8.20 18.71 -11.68
N SER A 520 -8.89 19.55 -10.91
CA SER A 520 -9.93 19.11 -9.96
C SER A 520 -11.19 19.92 -10.16
N GLY A 521 -12.04 19.47 -11.08
CA GLY A 521 -13.38 19.97 -11.30
C GLY A 521 -14.43 19.23 -10.47
N GLU A 522 -15.69 19.63 -10.61
CA GLU A 522 -16.79 19.01 -9.87
C GLU A 522 -17.01 17.56 -10.31
N ASP A 523 -17.13 17.30 -11.60
CA ASP A 523 -17.35 15.96 -12.15
C ASP A 523 -16.09 15.31 -12.68
N LEU A 524 -15.22 16.08 -13.34
CA LEU A 524 -13.97 15.60 -13.91
C LEU A 524 -12.78 15.98 -13.04
N GLN A 525 -11.96 15.00 -12.70
CA GLN A 525 -10.66 15.18 -12.05
C GLN A 525 -9.64 14.40 -12.87
N ALA A 526 -8.48 14.98 -13.13
CA ALA A 526 -7.44 14.33 -13.92
C ALA A 526 -6.05 14.71 -13.42
N THR A 527 -5.10 13.79 -13.49
CA THR A 527 -3.70 14.00 -13.17
C THR A 527 -2.82 13.35 -14.21
N LEU A 528 -1.96 14.13 -14.83
CA LEU A 528 -0.85 13.66 -15.64
C LEU A 528 0.43 13.76 -14.80
N SER A 529 1.20 12.67 -14.74
CA SER A 529 2.42 12.61 -13.94
C SER A 529 3.56 11.95 -14.67
N TYR A 530 4.78 12.35 -14.34
CA TYR A 530 6.03 11.72 -14.73
C TYR A 530 6.91 11.50 -13.52
N ARG A 531 7.62 10.37 -13.48
CA ARG A 531 8.64 10.08 -12.48
C ARG A 531 9.71 9.14 -13.00
N LYS A 532 10.95 9.38 -12.57
CA LYS A 532 12.04 8.42 -12.69
C LYS A 532 12.25 7.72 -11.34
N SER A 533 12.24 6.38 -11.34
CA SER A 533 12.42 5.55 -10.13
C SER A 533 13.61 4.61 -10.27
N LEU A 534 14.11 4.14 -9.13
CA LEU A 534 15.22 3.20 -9.02
C LEU A 534 14.79 2.00 -8.18
N HIS A 535 15.12 0.79 -8.63
CA HIS A 535 14.93 -0.42 -7.84
C HIS A 535 16.28 -1.12 -7.63
N ARG A 536 16.62 -1.36 -6.37
CA ARG A 536 17.86 -2.06 -5.98
C ARG A 536 17.58 -3.55 -5.85
N PRO A 537 18.43 -4.42 -6.38
CA PRO A 537 18.29 -5.86 -6.18
C PRO A 537 18.29 -6.22 -4.70
N ALA A 538 17.47 -7.20 -4.31
CA ALA A 538 17.46 -7.71 -2.94
C ALA A 538 18.81 -8.33 -2.56
N TYR A 539 19.24 -8.21 -1.31
CA TYR A 539 20.51 -8.80 -0.84
C TYR A 539 20.56 -10.31 -1.04
N SER A 540 19.43 -11.01 -0.97
CA SER A 540 19.31 -12.44 -1.27
C SER A 540 19.67 -12.80 -2.72
N SER A 541 19.54 -11.85 -3.64
CA SER A 541 19.92 -12.02 -5.05
C SER A 541 21.38 -11.62 -5.32
N LEU A 542 22.01 -10.86 -4.41
CA LEU A 542 23.36 -10.32 -4.51
C LEU A 542 24.40 -11.23 -3.84
N ASN A 543 24.32 -12.51 -4.09
CA ASN A 543 25.31 -13.50 -3.67
C ASN A 543 25.71 -14.36 -4.87
N ASN A 544 26.66 -15.25 -4.69
CA ASN A 544 27.11 -16.18 -5.74
C ASN A 544 26.66 -17.62 -5.45
N PHE A 545 25.64 -17.81 -4.61
CA PHE A 545 25.18 -19.14 -4.25
C PHE A 545 24.56 -19.84 -5.43
N THR A 546 24.91 -21.12 -5.59
CA THR A 546 24.26 -22.05 -6.49
C THR A 546 23.53 -23.05 -5.59
N LEU A 547 22.21 -23.08 -5.69
CA LEU A 547 21.35 -23.98 -4.90
C LEU A 547 20.86 -25.12 -5.79
N LEU A 548 20.84 -26.31 -5.22
CA LEU A 548 20.31 -27.51 -5.82
C LEU A 548 18.77 -27.50 -5.64
N GLU A 549 18.01 -27.51 -6.74
CA GLU A 549 16.56 -27.82 -6.71
C GLU A 549 16.34 -29.34 -6.84
N ASN A 550 17.05 -29.96 -7.78
CA ASN A 550 17.25 -31.39 -7.94
C ASN A 550 18.54 -31.61 -8.74
N GLN A 551 18.97 -32.87 -8.94
CA GLN A 551 20.26 -33.16 -9.60
C GLN A 551 20.38 -32.62 -11.03
N TYR A 552 19.28 -32.26 -11.71
CA TYR A 552 19.24 -31.75 -13.09
C TYR A 552 18.83 -30.26 -13.18
N VAL A 553 18.49 -29.61 -12.06
CA VAL A 553 18.08 -28.19 -12.03
C VAL A 553 18.75 -27.45 -10.90
N TYR A 554 19.56 -26.47 -11.24
CA TYR A 554 20.27 -25.62 -10.29
C TYR A 554 19.82 -24.18 -10.41
N GLN A 555 19.79 -23.46 -9.29
CA GLN A 555 19.49 -22.04 -9.25
C GLN A 555 20.71 -21.25 -8.81
N GLN A 556 21.11 -20.26 -9.62
CA GLN A 556 22.27 -19.41 -9.35
C GLN A 556 21.86 -17.95 -9.17
N SER A 557 22.27 -17.37 -8.05
CA SER A 557 22.21 -15.94 -7.79
C SER A 557 23.34 -15.21 -8.50
N ASN A 558 23.30 -13.86 -8.53
CA ASN A 558 24.28 -13.07 -9.25
C ASN A 558 24.68 -11.82 -8.44
N PRO A 559 25.92 -11.74 -7.91
CA PRO A 559 26.39 -10.58 -7.15
C PRO A 559 26.61 -9.33 -8.01
N PHE A 560 26.61 -9.45 -9.34
CA PHE A 560 26.89 -8.35 -10.29
C PHE A 560 25.61 -7.69 -10.85
N LEU A 561 24.45 -7.94 -10.24
CA LEU A 561 23.21 -7.31 -10.67
C LEU A 561 23.28 -5.79 -10.54
N LEU A 562 22.80 -5.11 -11.59
CA LEU A 562 22.66 -3.68 -11.67
C LEU A 562 21.32 -3.23 -11.09
N ASN A 563 21.25 -1.97 -10.69
CA ASN A 563 19.99 -1.34 -10.30
C ASN A 563 19.07 -1.18 -11.51
N GLU A 564 17.81 -1.56 -11.35
CA GLU A 564 16.77 -1.28 -12.35
C GLU A 564 16.37 0.19 -12.27
N THR A 565 16.24 0.85 -13.41
CA THR A 565 15.66 2.19 -13.49
C THR A 565 14.39 2.16 -14.33
N LYS A 566 13.43 3.01 -13.98
CA LYS A 566 12.14 3.09 -14.63
C LYS A 566 11.70 4.54 -14.80
N ASP A 567 11.42 4.94 -16.03
CA ASP A 567 10.75 6.17 -16.39
C ASP A 567 9.25 5.88 -16.56
N ILE A 568 8.40 6.56 -15.79
CA ILE A 568 6.96 6.32 -15.72
C ILE A 568 6.23 7.58 -16.12
N VAL A 569 5.38 7.49 -17.14
CA VAL A 569 4.38 8.50 -17.48
C VAL A 569 3.01 7.91 -17.18
N GLN A 570 2.18 8.61 -16.41
CA GLN A 570 0.86 8.13 -16.03
C GLN A 570 -0.20 9.22 -16.12
N LEU A 571 -1.34 8.87 -16.68
CA LEU A 571 -2.58 9.63 -16.65
C LEU A 571 -3.59 8.89 -15.76
N LEU A 572 -4.13 9.59 -14.77
CA LEU A 572 -5.28 9.17 -13.98
C LEU A 572 -6.41 10.16 -14.21
N ALA A 573 -7.62 9.67 -14.40
CA ALA A 573 -8.80 10.51 -14.52
C ALA A 573 -10.00 9.86 -13.82
N THR A 574 -10.86 10.67 -13.22
CA THR A 574 -12.15 10.24 -12.69
C THR A 574 -13.24 11.15 -13.27
N TYR A 575 -14.29 10.55 -13.79
CA TYR A 575 -15.48 11.26 -14.24
C TYR A 575 -16.69 10.64 -13.55
N LYS A 576 -17.28 11.37 -12.61
CA LYS A 576 -18.39 10.86 -11.78
C LYS A 576 -17.98 9.54 -11.07
N THR A 577 -18.56 8.44 -11.49
CA THR A 577 -18.35 7.08 -10.94
C THR A 577 -17.38 6.24 -11.77
N LEU A 578 -16.83 6.81 -12.84
CA LEU A 578 -15.90 6.14 -13.73
C LEU A 578 -14.47 6.61 -13.45
N SER A 579 -13.54 5.68 -13.29
CA SER A 579 -12.11 5.95 -13.11
C SER A 579 -11.33 5.36 -14.27
N PHE A 580 -10.34 6.09 -14.77
CA PHE A 580 -9.46 5.70 -15.86
C PHE A 580 -8.01 5.85 -15.46
N SER A 581 -7.18 4.88 -15.83
CA SER A 581 -5.72 4.89 -15.66
C SER A 581 -5.06 4.51 -16.97
N ALA A 582 -4.02 5.26 -17.36
CA ALA A 582 -3.13 4.88 -18.46
C ALA A 582 -1.68 5.12 -18.03
N SER A 583 -0.79 4.15 -18.21
CA SER A 583 0.62 4.31 -17.89
C SER A 583 1.52 3.70 -18.96
N TYR A 584 2.60 4.41 -19.27
CA TYR A 584 3.71 3.93 -20.07
C TYR A 584 4.97 3.93 -19.23
N ASN A 585 5.65 2.78 -19.17
CA ASN A 585 6.89 2.63 -18.43
C ASN A 585 8.01 2.20 -19.38
N TYR A 586 9.14 2.88 -19.32
CA TYR A 586 10.40 2.45 -19.92
C TYR A 586 11.33 1.95 -18.82
N VAL A 587 11.67 0.66 -18.89
CA VAL A 587 12.40 -0.06 -17.83
C VAL A 587 13.77 -0.46 -18.36
N GLN A 588 14.82 -0.23 -17.57
CA GLN A 588 16.19 -0.58 -17.89
C GLN A 588 16.80 -1.44 -16.78
N ASN A 589 17.67 -2.38 -17.14
CA ASN A 589 18.41 -3.25 -16.23
C ASN A 589 17.53 -4.09 -15.30
N THR A 590 16.35 -4.50 -15.74
CA THR A 590 15.50 -5.42 -14.93
C THR A 590 16.23 -6.71 -14.67
N SER A 591 16.27 -7.13 -13.40
CA SER A 591 16.82 -8.44 -13.06
C SER A 591 15.74 -9.52 -13.18
N THR A 592 16.06 -10.60 -13.88
CA THR A 592 15.15 -11.73 -14.09
C THR A 592 15.90 -13.04 -14.16
N VAL A 593 15.17 -14.15 -14.01
CA VAL A 593 15.72 -15.51 -14.13
C VAL A 593 15.61 -15.96 -15.57
N VAL A 594 16.74 -16.40 -16.14
CA VAL A 594 16.82 -17.03 -17.45
C VAL A 594 17.21 -18.48 -17.30
N LEU A 595 16.82 -19.30 -18.29
CA LEU A 595 17.27 -20.66 -18.41
C LEU A 595 18.57 -20.69 -19.24
N ALA A 596 19.56 -21.40 -18.73
CA ALA A 596 20.84 -21.59 -19.39
C ALA A 596 21.30 -23.05 -19.19
N ARG A 597 22.25 -23.49 -19.99
CA ARG A 597 22.96 -24.76 -19.75
C ARG A 597 24.00 -24.56 -18.67
N HIS A 598 24.19 -25.56 -17.84
CA HIS A 598 25.30 -25.55 -16.90
C HIS A 598 26.63 -25.70 -17.67
N GLU A 599 27.68 -24.95 -17.26
CA GLU A 599 28.92 -24.88 -18.02
C GLU A 599 29.69 -26.21 -18.08
N THR A 600 29.60 -27.02 -17.03
CA THR A 600 30.37 -28.28 -16.89
C THR A 600 29.50 -29.53 -16.83
N LYS A 601 28.19 -29.43 -16.57
CA LYS A 601 27.23 -30.54 -16.50
C LYS A 601 26.23 -30.39 -17.66
N ALA A 602 26.43 -31.15 -18.72
CA ALA A 602 25.68 -30.99 -19.98
C ALA A 602 24.18 -31.28 -19.88
N ASP A 603 23.79 -32.06 -18.87
CA ASP A 603 22.42 -32.50 -18.56
C ASP A 603 21.69 -31.63 -17.56
N VAL A 604 22.35 -30.58 -17.03
CA VAL A 604 21.81 -29.70 -15.99
C VAL A 604 21.29 -28.38 -16.59
N VAL A 605 20.04 -28.04 -16.25
CA VAL A 605 19.45 -26.73 -16.50
C VAL A 605 19.85 -25.78 -15.37
N LEU A 606 20.41 -24.64 -15.74
CA LEU A 606 20.77 -23.57 -14.80
C LEU A 606 19.75 -22.45 -14.86
N LYS A 607 19.04 -22.21 -13.78
CA LYS A 607 18.21 -21.02 -13.55
C LYS A 607 19.12 -19.89 -13.07
N ARG A 608 19.57 -19.01 -13.97
CA ARG A 608 20.51 -17.92 -13.66
C ARG A 608 19.84 -16.57 -13.67
N ARG A 609 20.15 -15.73 -12.67
CA ARG A 609 19.65 -14.37 -12.60
C ARG A 609 20.56 -13.41 -13.39
N ILE A 610 19.96 -12.64 -14.30
CA ILE A 610 20.65 -11.65 -15.13
C ILE A 610 19.91 -10.31 -15.16
N ASN A 611 20.57 -9.24 -15.63
CA ASN A 611 19.89 -8.03 -16.04
C ASN A 611 19.58 -8.10 -17.56
N ILE A 612 18.38 -7.68 -17.94
CA ILE A 612 18.01 -7.42 -19.33
C ILE A 612 18.17 -5.92 -19.61
N PRO A 613 18.65 -5.52 -20.83
CA PRO A 613 18.97 -4.11 -21.09
C PRO A 613 17.78 -3.18 -20.92
N SER A 614 16.69 -3.41 -21.63
CA SER A 614 15.49 -2.56 -21.54
C SER A 614 14.26 -3.24 -22.15
N TYR A 615 13.10 -2.79 -21.72
CA TYR A 615 11.79 -3.06 -22.32
C TYR A 615 10.80 -1.96 -21.91
N SER A 616 9.63 -1.95 -22.54
CA SER A 616 8.55 -1.03 -22.15
C SER A 616 7.31 -1.80 -21.75
N THR A 617 6.45 -1.15 -20.94
CA THR A 617 5.11 -1.66 -20.63
C THR A 617 4.07 -0.58 -20.82
N LEU A 618 2.92 -0.95 -21.37
CA LEU A 618 1.70 -0.15 -21.46
C LEU A 618 0.65 -0.80 -20.55
N SER A 619 0.03 -0.01 -19.68
CA SER A 619 -1.09 -0.45 -18.85
C SER A 619 -2.25 0.53 -19.00
N LEU A 620 -3.44 0.00 -19.17
CA LEU A 620 -4.70 0.75 -19.21
C LEU A 620 -5.66 0.12 -18.23
N GLY A 621 -6.38 0.94 -17.47
CA GLY A 621 -7.38 0.50 -16.51
C GLY A 621 -8.65 1.35 -16.63
N LEU A 622 -9.78 0.71 -16.50
CA LEU A 622 -11.12 1.33 -16.43
C LEU A 622 -11.86 0.69 -15.28
N ASP A 623 -12.28 1.49 -14.31
CA ASP A 623 -13.08 1.09 -13.17
C ASP A 623 -14.40 1.87 -13.17
N TRP A 624 -15.50 1.16 -12.98
CA TRP A 624 -16.80 1.73 -12.72
C TRP A 624 -17.35 1.17 -11.41
N SER A 625 -17.80 2.06 -10.52
CA SER A 625 -18.46 1.69 -9.28
C SER A 625 -19.54 2.67 -8.90
N ASP A 626 -20.72 2.18 -8.52
CA ASP A 626 -21.84 3.01 -8.08
C ASP A 626 -22.60 2.33 -6.94
N SER A 627 -23.63 3.00 -6.41
CA SER A 627 -24.50 2.48 -5.36
C SER A 627 -25.98 2.77 -5.67
N PHE A 628 -26.78 1.72 -5.67
CA PHE A 628 -28.23 1.71 -5.95
C PHE A 628 -28.96 1.21 -4.70
N GLY A 629 -29.18 2.11 -3.74
CA GLY A 629 -29.76 1.74 -2.44
C GLY A 629 -28.87 0.73 -1.69
N PRO A 630 -29.36 -0.49 -1.40
CA PRO A 630 -28.59 -1.51 -0.68
C PRO A 630 -27.55 -2.24 -1.55
N TYR A 631 -27.56 -2.05 -2.86
CA TYR A 631 -26.70 -2.73 -3.82
C TYR A 631 -25.60 -1.81 -4.35
N SER A 632 -24.35 -2.27 -4.30
CA SER A 632 -23.18 -1.52 -4.80
C SER A 632 -22.33 -2.44 -5.69
N PRO A 633 -22.48 -2.37 -7.01
CA PRO A 633 -21.63 -3.07 -7.96
C PRO A 633 -20.33 -2.31 -8.24
N SER A 634 -19.29 -3.04 -8.64
CA SER A 634 -18.12 -2.49 -9.32
C SER A 634 -17.66 -3.42 -10.43
N VAL A 635 -17.13 -2.85 -11.50
CA VAL A 635 -16.54 -3.56 -12.63
C VAL A 635 -15.22 -2.87 -12.97
N GLU A 636 -14.15 -3.65 -13.05
CA GLU A 636 -12.82 -3.17 -13.44
C GLU A 636 -12.31 -3.98 -14.64
N VAL A 637 -11.74 -3.27 -15.60
CA VAL A 637 -11.10 -3.84 -16.79
C VAL A 637 -9.69 -3.32 -16.83
N GLU A 638 -8.69 -4.23 -16.84
CA GLU A 638 -7.29 -3.89 -16.96
C GLU A 638 -6.70 -4.52 -18.23
N PHE A 639 -5.90 -3.73 -18.92
CA PHE A 639 -5.10 -4.17 -20.05
C PHE A 639 -3.64 -3.86 -19.76
N GLN A 640 -2.76 -4.86 -19.87
CA GLN A 640 -1.32 -4.67 -19.76
C GLN A 640 -0.61 -5.34 -20.92
N LYS A 641 0.35 -4.66 -21.52
CA LYS A 641 1.20 -5.18 -22.59
C LYS A 641 2.65 -4.78 -22.35
N GLN A 642 3.53 -5.77 -22.32
CA GLN A 642 4.97 -5.52 -22.38
C GLN A 642 5.44 -5.53 -23.84
N LEU A 643 6.46 -4.73 -24.15
CA LEU A 643 7.14 -4.66 -25.43
C LEU A 643 8.58 -5.13 -25.21
N LEU A 644 8.77 -6.46 -25.15
CA LEU A 644 10.05 -7.09 -24.84
C LEU A 644 10.51 -7.96 -26.01
N LYS A 645 11.73 -7.68 -26.48
CA LYS A 645 12.45 -8.55 -27.42
C LYS A 645 13.80 -8.93 -26.82
N TYR A 646 14.13 -10.20 -26.84
CA TYR A 646 15.39 -10.70 -26.28
C TYR A 646 15.84 -11.95 -27.05
N SER A 647 17.11 -12.01 -27.46
CA SER A 647 17.72 -13.13 -28.21
C SER A 647 16.88 -13.60 -29.41
N GLY A 648 16.34 -12.66 -30.19
CA GLY A 648 15.51 -12.94 -31.37
C GLY A 648 14.07 -13.37 -31.08
N LEU A 649 13.70 -13.51 -29.81
CA LEU A 649 12.33 -13.86 -29.38
C LEU A 649 11.56 -12.60 -29.00
N THR A 650 10.25 -12.63 -29.19
CA THR A 650 9.32 -11.57 -28.82
C THR A 650 8.38 -12.05 -27.71
N PHE A 651 8.28 -11.27 -26.64
CA PHE A 651 7.45 -11.58 -25.46
C PHE A 651 6.48 -10.42 -25.22
N ASP A 652 5.40 -10.36 -25.98
CA ASP A 652 4.50 -9.18 -26.04
C ASP A 652 3.01 -9.53 -25.97
N ARG A 653 2.66 -10.79 -25.64
CA ARG A 653 1.25 -11.17 -25.46
C ARG A 653 0.63 -10.34 -24.33
N PRO A 654 -0.44 -9.57 -24.60
CA PRO A 654 -1.07 -8.73 -23.59
C PRO A 654 -1.82 -9.57 -22.56
N MET A 655 -1.98 -9.00 -21.38
CA MET A 655 -2.91 -9.43 -20.35
C MET A 655 -4.16 -8.58 -20.43
N LEU A 656 -5.32 -9.23 -20.42
CA LEU A 656 -6.61 -8.61 -20.15
C LEU A 656 -7.12 -9.20 -18.84
N GLU A 657 -7.44 -8.35 -17.89
CA GLU A 657 -8.08 -8.74 -16.64
C GLU A 657 -9.46 -8.06 -16.54
N LEU A 658 -10.45 -8.85 -16.16
CA LEU A 658 -11.82 -8.41 -15.90
C LEU A 658 -12.16 -8.80 -14.47
N SER A 659 -12.51 -7.84 -13.64
CA SER A 659 -12.94 -8.06 -12.27
C SER A 659 -14.31 -7.45 -12.02
N THR A 660 -15.13 -8.14 -11.23
CA THR A 660 -16.43 -7.62 -10.81
C THR A 660 -16.64 -7.90 -9.33
N SER A 661 -17.25 -6.95 -8.62
CA SER A 661 -17.59 -7.08 -7.22
C SER A 661 -19.00 -6.57 -6.95
N HIS A 662 -19.76 -7.31 -6.17
CA HIS A 662 -21.15 -7.04 -5.86
C HIS A 662 -21.34 -7.04 -4.34
N TYR A 663 -21.69 -5.90 -3.78
CA TYR A 663 -22.04 -5.76 -2.38
C TYR A 663 -23.53 -5.53 -2.22
N VAL A 664 -24.16 -6.28 -1.32
CA VAL A 664 -25.59 -6.15 -1.00
C VAL A 664 -25.77 -6.07 0.51
N GLU A 665 -26.46 -5.04 0.99
CA GLU A 665 -26.90 -4.91 2.37
C GLU A 665 -28.35 -5.43 2.50
N LEU A 666 -28.52 -6.59 3.15
CA LEU A 666 -29.82 -7.25 3.29
C LEU A 666 -30.63 -6.75 4.49
N GLY A 667 -30.08 -5.83 5.28
CA GLY A 667 -30.67 -5.33 6.51
C GLY A 667 -30.47 -6.24 7.73
N LYS A 668 -30.87 -5.77 8.91
CA LYS A 668 -30.70 -6.47 10.21
C LYS A 668 -29.27 -7.00 10.44
N GLY A 669 -28.24 -6.30 9.94
CA GLY A 669 -26.84 -6.67 10.07
C GLY A 669 -26.35 -7.78 9.12
N TRP A 670 -27.16 -8.22 8.14
CA TRP A 670 -26.74 -9.14 7.09
C TRP A 670 -26.17 -8.40 5.89
N ARG A 671 -25.08 -8.92 5.36
CA ARG A 671 -24.37 -8.38 4.18
C ARG A 671 -23.85 -9.52 3.33
N VAL A 672 -23.92 -9.37 2.03
CA VAL A 672 -23.34 -10.30 1.05
C VAL A 672 -22.33 -9.55 0.20
N ASN A 673 -21.22 -10.20 -0.06
CA ASN A 673 -20.17 -9.71 -0.93
C ASN A 673 -19.77 -10.83 -1.89
N ALA A 674 -19.93 -10.64 -3.19
CA ALA A 674 -19.54 -11.59 -4.21
C ALA A 674 -18.59 -10.94 -5.20
N GLY A 675 -17.55 -11.64 -5.61
CA GLY A 675 -16.58 -11.17 -6.61
C GLY A 675 -16.18 -12.28 -7.56
N ALA A 676 -15.82 -11.90 -8.78
CA ALA A 676 -15.23 -12.79 -9.76
C ALA A 676 -14.16 -12.03 -10.56
N SER A 677 -13.09 -12.70 -10.94
CA SER A 677 -12.08 -12.16 -11.85
C SER A 677 -11.64 -13.19 -12.88
N TYR A 678 -11.26 -12.67 -14.03
CA TYR A 678 -10.66 -13.41 -15.13
C TYR A 678 -9.42 -12.70 -15.61
N SER A 679 -8.29 -13.40 -15.70
CA SER A 679 -7.06 -12.92 -16.31
C SER A 679 -6.74 -13.78 -17.53
N SER A 680 -6.51 -13.14 -18.66
CA SER A 680 -6.19 -13.83 -19.90
C SER A 680 -4.76 -14.39 -19.91
N ARG A 681 -4.50 -15.33 -20.81
CA ARG A 681 -3.14 -15.80 -21.08
C ARG A 681 -2.24 -14.63 -21.50
N SER A 682 -1.04 -14.52 -20.89
CA SER A 682 -0.20 -13.33 -21.03
C SER A 682 1.30 -13.61 -20.90
N HIS A 683 2.12 -12.70 -21.39
CA HIS A 683 3.56 -12.70 -21.11
C HIS A 683 3.90 -11.78 -19.92
N ARG A 684 4.70 -12.31 -19.00
CA ARG A 684 5.37 -11.51 -17.94
C ARG A 684 6.87 -11.81 -18.01
N LEU A 685 7.66 -10.85 -18.45
CA LEU A 685 9.05 -11.02 -18.86
C LEU A 685 9.18 -12.18 -19.86
N PHE A 686 9.95 -13.21 -19.54
CA PHE A 686 10.21 -14.38 -20.41
C PHE A 686 9.21 -15.52 -20.21
N SER A 687 8.26 -15.37 -19.33
CA SER A 687 7.28 -16.41 -19.01
C SER A 687 5.93 -16.10 -19.63
N GLU A 688 5.32 -17.12 -20.20
CA GLU A 688 3.93 -17.12 -20.61
C GLU A 688 3.09 -17.81 -19.55
N TYR A 689 2.07 -17.14 -19.06
CA TYR A 689 1.12 -17.64 -18.05
C TYR A 689 -0.19 -18.01 -18.70
N SER A 690 -0.83 -19.08 -18.22
CA SER A 690 -2.19 -19.48 -18.63
C SER A 690 -3.24 -18.48 -18.15
N ALA A 691 -4.41 -18.52 -18.76
CA ALA A 691 -5.59 -17.82 -18.26
C ALA A 691 -5.98 -18.37 -16.87
N GLN A 692 -6.51 -17.47 -16.03
CA GLN A 692 -6.93 -17.79 -14.66
C GLN A 692 -8.33 -17.22 -14.38
N TRP A 693 -9.11 -17.98 -13.63
CA TRP A 693 -10.38 -17.54 -13.06
C TRP A 693 -10.30 -17.55 -11.55
N SER A 694 -10.96 -16.61 -10.90
CA SER A 694 -11.19 -16.68 -9.47
C SER A 694 -12.57 -16.13 -9.14
N TYR A 695 -13.17 -16.62 -8.04
CA TYR A 695 -14.39 -16.06 -7.48
C TYR A 695 -14.39 -16.18 -5.97
N SER A 696 -15.15 -15.31 -5.33
CA SER A 696 -15.32 -15.30 -3.89
C SER A 696 -16.76 -14.93 -3.52
N LEU A 697 -17.24 -15.52 -2.44
CA LEU A 697 -18.51 -15.16 -1.81
C LEU A 697 -18.27 -14.99 -0.32
N MET A 698 -18.71 -13.87 0.25
CA MET A 698 -18.65 -13.62 1.69
C MET A 698 -20.04 -13.27 2.20
N LEU A 699 -20.48 -13.99 3.21
CA LEU A 699 -21.70 -13.71 3.97
C LEU A 699 -21.30 -13.18 5.34
N SER A 700 -21.72 -11.97 5.67
CA SER A 700 -21.43 -11.33 6.96
C SER A 700 -22.69 -11.15 7.78
N LYS A 701 -22.58 -11.36 9.09
CA LYS A 701 -23.63 -11.10 10.08
C LYS A 701 -23.06 -10.34 11.27
N GLU A 702 -23.70 -9.24 11.62
CA GLU A 702 -23.40 -8.46 12.81
C GLU A 702 -24.48 -8.69 13.88
N VAL A 703 -24.05 -9.06 15.10
CA VAL A 703 -24.94 -9.30 16.26
C VAL A 703 -24.30 -8.66 17.48
N GLY A 704 -24.83 -7.51 17.92
CA GLY A 704 -24.25 -6.75 19.04
C GLY A 704 -22.80 -6.38 18.73
N ASN A 705 -21.89 -6.83 19.58
CA ASN A 705 -20.44 -6.57 19.45
C ASN A 705 -19.70 -7.62 18.60
N PHE A 706 -20.41 -8.64 18.13
CA PHE A 706 -19.82 -9.70 17.29
C PHE A 706 -20.08 -9.45 15.80
N THR A 707 -19.08 -9.78 15.00
CA THR A 707 -19.22 -9.92 13.54
C THR A 707 -18.78 -11.33 13.15
N PHE A 708 -19.59 -11.99 12.36
CA PHE A 708 -19.33 -13.31 11.79
C PHE A 708 -19.21 -13.13 10.26
N ASP A 709 -18.09 -13.55 9.67
CA ASP A 709 -17.87 -13.51 8.23
C ASP A 709 -17.57 -14.93 7.74
N LEU A 710 -18.46 -15.50 6.95
CA LEU A 710 -18.25 -16.75 6.23
C LEU A 710 -17.80 -16.43 4.83
N SER A 711 -16.62 -16.90 4.43
CA SER A 711 -16.04 -16.70 3.10
C SER A 711 -15.88 -18.02 2.38
N LEU A 712 -16.23 -18.03 1.10
CA LEU A 712 -16.03 -19.15 0.18
C LEU A 712 -15.19 -18.64 -0.99
N GLN A 713 -14.13 -19.37 -1.34
CA GLN A 713 -13.20 -18.96 -2.40
C GLN A 713 -12.97 -20.11 -3.36
N ASN A 714 -13.12 -19.87 -4.64
CA ASN A 714 -12.73 -20.77 -5.74
C ASN A 714 -13.20 -22.23 -5.60
N LEU A 715 -14.30 -22.48 -4.89
CA LEU A 715 -14.85 -23.82 -4.75
C LEU A 715 -15.18 -24.38 -6.15
N PHE A 716 -14.74 -25.62 -6.43
CA PHE A 716 -14.96 -26.31 -7.71
C PHE A 716 -14.15 -25.76 -8.91
N LEU A 717 -13.18 -24.86 -8.74
CA LEU A 717 -12.24 -24.47 -9.77
C LEU A 717 -11.01 -25.37 -9.75
N ASP A 718 -10.58 -25.82 -10.93
CA ASP A 718 -9.23 -26.39 -11.10
C ASP A 718 -8.23 -25.22 -11.26
N ASN A 719 -7.53 -24.90 -10.16
CA ASN A 719 -6.65 -23.74 -10.07
C ASN A 719 -5.21 -24.05 -10.50
N LYS A 720 -5.02 -24.82 -11.57
CA LYS A 720 -3.70 -25.04 -12.14
C LYS A 720 -3.24 -23.82 -12.92
N GLN A 721 -2.10 -23.27 -12.56
CA GLN A 721 -1.43 -22.24 -13.31
C GLN A 721 -0.28 -22.85 -14.12
N TYR A 722 -0.33 -22.68 -15.43
CA TYR A 722 0.73 -23.08 -16.34
C TYR A 722 1.65 -21.91 -16.61
N ARG A 723 2.94 -22.11 -16.38
CA ARG A 723 3.99 -21.14 -16.72
C ARG A 723 4.96 -21.78 -17.71
N THR A 724 5.04 -21.22 -18.90
CA THR A 724 5.88 -21.75 -19.98
C THR A 724 7.01 -20.76 -20.29
N ARG A 725 8.23 -21.27 -20.46
CA ARG A 725 9.41 -20.50 -20.87
C ARG A 725 10.11 -21.21 -22.04
N ARG A 726 10.56 -20.40 -23.01
CA ARG A 726 11.39 -20.89 -24.13
C ARG A 726 12.58 -19.94 -24.27
N MET A 727 13.78 -20.46 -24.04
CA MET A 727 14.98 -19.63 -24.06
C MET A 727 16.23 -20.47 -24.28
N ALA A 728 17.16 -19.97 -25.12
CA ALA A 728 18.47 -20.60 -25.35
C ALA A 728 18.41 -22.10 -25.74
N GLY A 729 17.37 -22.49 -26.50
CA GLY A 729 17.14 -23.91 -26.87
C GLY A 729 16.60 -24.78 -25.71
N ILE A 730 16.20 -24.17 -24.61
CA ILE A 730 15.55 -24.84 -23.48
C ILE A 730 14.06 -24.49 -23.48
N PHE A 731 13.22 -25.49 -23.36
CA PHE A 731 11.79 -25.38 -23.09
C PHE A 731 11.54 -25.78 -21.64
N ALA A 732 10.82 -24.96 -20.88
CA ALA A 732 10.37 -25.30 -19.56
C ALA A 732 8.87 -25.05 -19.43
N GLN A 733 8.17 -25.98 -18.79
CA GLN A 733 6.79 -25.82 -18.37
C GLN A 733 6.71 -26.15 -16.89
N GLU A 734 6.24 -25.21 -16.13
CA GLU A 734 5.97 -25.34 -14.71
C GLU A 734 4.45 -25.28 -14.52
N ILE A 735 3.88 -26.26 -13.83
CA ILE A 735 2.46 -26.33 -13.49
C ILE A 735 2.37 -26.20 -11.99
N GLU A 736 1.78 -25.13 -11.53
CA GLU A 736 1.54 -24.89 -10.11
C GLU A 736 0.05 -25.06 -9.84
N ALA A 737 -0.28 -26.09 -9.07
CA ALA A 737 -1.62 -26.38 -8.58
C ALA A 737 -1.70 -25.87 -7.13
N GLN A 738 -1.88 -24.55 -6.95
CA GLN A 738 -2.12 -24.02 -5.62
C GLN A 738 -3.57 -24.23 -5.23
N ASP A 739 -3.77 -24.71 -4.00
CA ASP A 739 -5.10 -24.85 -3.45
C ASP A 739 -5.61 -23.51 -2.93
N PHE A 740 -6.17 -22.73 -3.86
CA PHE A 740 -6.88 -21.49 -3.52
C PHE A 740 -8.37 -21.74 -3.21
N SER A 741 -8.83 -22.99 -3.23
CA SER A 741 -10.20 -23.34 -2.92
C SER A 741 -10.35 -23.51 -1.42
N GLY A 742 -11.31 -22.83 -0.81
CA GLY A 742 -11.49 -22.94 0.62
C GLY A 742 -12.73 -22.25 1.19
N ALA A 743 -13.02 -22.60 2.43
CA ALA A 743 -14.05 -21.98 3.23
C ALA A 743 -13.41 -21.36 4.48
N GLY A 744 -13.67 -20.09 4.72
CA GLY A 744 -13.15 -19.35 5.86
C GLY A 744 -14.25 -18.87 6.78
N LEU A 745 -14.02 -18.95 8.09
CA LEU A 745 -14.86 -18.35 9.12
C LEU A 745 -14.03 -17.37 9.93
N ASN A 746 -14.48 -16.11 9.97
CA ASN A 746 -13.93 -15.12 10.86
C ASN A 746 -14.96 -14.71 11.90
N VAL A 747 -14.59 -14.77 13.15
CA VAL A 747 -15.38 -14.26 14.27
C VAL A 747 -14.60 -13.12 14.90
N SER A 748 -15.16 -11.94 14.91
CA SER A 748 -14.56 -10.78 15.56
C SER A 748 -15.48 -10.23 16.64
N TYR A 749 -14.90 -9.86 17.76
CA TYR A 749 -15.55 -9.24 18.91
C TYR A 749 -14.94 -7.88 19.17
N ARG A 750 -15.78 -6.87 19.40
CA ARG A 750 -15.33 -5.51 19.67
C ARG A 750 -16.11 -4.85 20.79
N ILE A 751 -15.39 -4.33 21.76
CA ILE A 751 -15.94 -3.46 22.80
C ILE A 751 -15.39 -2.05 22.61
N HIS A 752 -16.27 -1.08 22.63
CA HIS A 752 -15.94 0.34 22.76
C HIS A 752 -16.49 0.82 24.12
N SER A 753 -15.63 1.12 25.07
CA SER A 753 -16.08 1.84 26.25
C SER A 753 -16.04 3.33 25.97
N VAL A 754 -17.18 3.91 25.65
CA VAL A 754 -17.35 5.36 25.68
C VAL A 754 -17.61 5.70 27.16
N LYS A 755 -16.62 6.22 27.89
CA LYS A 755 -16.95 7.01 29.06
C LYS A 755 -17.62 8.28 28.53
N ALA A 756 -18.93 8.33 28.65
CA ALA A 756 -19.71 9.53 28.37
C ALA A 756 -19.29 10.65 29.34
N ALA A 757 -18.21 11.33 29.01
CA ALA A 757 -18.02 12.68 29.45
C ALA A 757 -18.56 13.55 28.31
N TYR A 758 -19.81 13.92 28.44
CA TYR A 758 -20.43 14.99 27.66
C TYR A 758 -19.59 16.25 27.89
N ARG A 759 -18.59 16.46 27.05
CA ARG A 759 -17.90 17.72 26.81
C ARG A 759 -17.60 17.77 25.32
N ASN A 760 -18.53 18.39 24.59
CA ASN A 760 -18.33 18.82 23.21
C ASN A 760 -17.04 19.64 23.14
N LYS A 761 -15.95 19.05 22.64
CA LYS A 761 -14.82 19.82 22.12
C LYS A 761 -14.84 19.72 20.61
N LYS A 762 -15.10 20.86 19.98
CA LYS A 762 -14.99 21.05 18.53
C LYS A 762 -13.62 20.60 18.05
N THR A 763 -13.57 19.59 17.21
CA THR A 763 -12.46 19.40 16.30
C THR A 763 -12.69 20.34 15.12
N SER A 764 -11.81 21.31 14.94
CA SER A 764 -11.82 22.16 13.75
C SER A 764 -11.63 21.27 12.52
N SER A 765 -12.38 21.55 11.45
CA SER A 765 -12.30 20.88 10.15
C SER A 765 -10.93 20.96 9.47
N GLU A 766 -9.96 21.64 10.06
CA GLU A 766 -8.59 21.77 9.58
C GLU A 766 -7.67 20.59 9.95
N GLY A 767 -8.01 19.79 10.99
CA GLY A 767 -7.29 18.54 11.30
C GLY A 767 -7.48 17.42 10.27
N GLN A 768 -8.38 17.58 9.30
CA GLN A 768 -8.59 16.66 8.18
C GLN A 768 -7.76 17.02 6.92
N ARG A 769 -6.90 18.02 7.01
CA ARG A 769 -6.08 18.51 5.88
C ARG A 769 -4.65 17.98 5.86
N PHE A 770 -4.30 17.09 6.80
CA PHE A 770 -2.96 16.50 6.87
C PHE A 770 -3.01 14.99 6.72
#